data_d763c13511666a946a72d4bc1bedcbbe
#
_entry.id   d763c13511666a946a72d4bc1bedcbbe
#
_cell.length_a   1.000
_cell.length_b   1.000
_cell.length_c   1.000
_cell.angle_alpha   90.00
_cell.angle_beta   90.00
_cell.angle_gamma   90.00
#
_symmetry.space_group_name_H-M   'P 1'
#
loop_
_entity.id
_entity.type
_entity.pdbx_description
1 polymer ?
#
loop_
_entity_poly.entity_id
_entity_poly.type
_entity_poly.pdbx_seq_one_letter_code
_entity_poly.pdbx_strand_id
1 'polypeptide(L)'
;MSGPSQTKAPQNCAATEETQVRAPSQETARQTPVSQPLSVKTAEQQALTPIPAKIGTVDIEQFSRNLARLVEEGGRALAAYLKPREEGHEDNELADEITEVVKTLSEVAEYWLSDPQRTVELQTSLGKAYLDLWASAVKRLAGEPAAPAATPAEGDKRFSDPEWSQNQFFDFLKQAYLLTSQWADKLVADAADLSPHTKQKAEFYIRQITNALAPTNFVLTNPELLRETLTSNADNLVRGMHMLAEDIQRGGGHLKIRQSDSSMFEVGRNLAITPGKIIYQNELMQLIQYAPSTETVLKRPLLIVPPWINKFYVLDLTLEKSFIKWCIDQGLTVFCISWVNPDERLAQKTFDDYVRQGPLAALDAIKDAIGEDKVHAIGYCVGGTLLAITLAAMAARGDERIASATLFASQVDFTYAGDLKVFVDEEQVSALEKRMAERGYLDSRSMATVFNLLRSNDLLWPYVINNYLKGKAPFPFDLLYWNSDATRMPAANHSFYLRNCYLDNKLAKGQMTIGNTPIDLKAVRIPIYNLATREDHIAPAKSVMFGSKFFGGDVRFVVAGSGHIAGVINPPQKNKYQYWTGPKPRSADIEGWLTKAKEHPGSWWPDWLAWITKQSPTQAPARVPGAGALKSIEDAPGSYVKVRD
;
A
#
# COMPACT_ATOMS: atom_id res chain seq x y z
N MET A 1 58.29 -12.87 -50.22
CA MET A 1 59.15 -11.78 -50.73
C MET A 1 58.69 -10.52 -50.05
N SER A 2 59.60 -10.01 -49.22
CA SER A 2 59.86 -8.62 -48.88
C SER A 2 58.81 -7.84 -48.04
N GLY A 3 59.02 -7.78 -46.75
CA GLY A 3 58.74 -6.58 -45.96
C GLY A 3 59.90 -5.59 -46.09
N PRO A 4 60.19 -4.63 -45.17
CA PRO A 4 59.38 -3.75 -44.32
C PRO A 4 59.84 -2.26 -44.36
N SER A 5 59.29 -1.31 -43.62
CA SER A 5 60.00 -0.14 -43.02
C SER A 5 58.98 0.83 -42.40
N GLN A 6 58.88 1.02 -41.11
CA GLN A 6 59.56 1.95 -40.15
C GLN A 6 59.85 3.34 -40.71
N THR A 7 59.30 4.42 -40.07
CA THR A 7 59.99 5.38 -39.22
C THR A 7 59.19 6.66 -39.00
N LYS A 8 59.07 7.04 -37.77
CA LYS A 8 59.54 8.21 -36.96
C LYS A 8 58.61 9.41 -36.87
N ALA A 9 58.37 9.75 -35.61
CA ALA A 9 57.98 11.08 -35.17
C ALA A 9 59.11 12.08 -35.35
N PRO A 10 58.85 13.37 -35.30
CA PRO A 10 59.51 14.18 -34.29
C PRO A 10 58.65 15.19 -33.53
N GLN A 11 59.23 15.50 -32.43
CA GLN A 11 59.01 16.43 -31.35
C GLN A 11 59.00 17.92 -31.71
N ASN A 12 58.37 18.69 -30.82
CA ASN A 12 58.74 19.98 -30.19
C ASN A 12 58.46 21.32 -30.91
N CYS A 13 57.78 22.23 -30.22
CA CYS A 13 58.19 23.39 -29.40
C CYS A 13 56.99 24.36 -29.28
N ALA A 14 56.50 24.62 -28.11
CA ALA A 14 56.69 25.71 -27.16
C ALA A 14 56.32 27.14 -27.65
N ALA A 15 55.39 27.79 -27.00
CA ALA A 15 55.52 29.02 -26.22
C ALA A 15 54.14 29.59 -25.82
N THR A 16 53.91 29.63 -24.54
CA THR A 16 53.47 30.72 -23.65
C THR A 16 52.48 31.79 -24.15
N GLU A 17 51.33 31.85 -23.45
CA GLU A 17 50.84 33.14 -22.93
C GLU A 17 49.93 32.89 -21.70
N GLU A 18 50.31 33.51 -20.60
CA GLU A 18 49.64 33.56 -19.30
C GLU A 18 48.35 34.39 -19.39
N THR A 19 47.27 33.89 -18.85
CA THR A 19 46.20 34.76 -18.34
C THR A 19 45.74 34.25 -16.99
N GLN A 20 46.07 35.03 -15.97
CA GLN A 20 45.65 34.85 -14.57
C GLN A 20 44.14 34.93 -14.45
N VAL A 21 43.53 33.90 -13.86
CA VAL A 21 42.22 34.03 -13.21
C VAL A 21 42.33 33.44 -11.80
N ARG A 22 41.95 34.28 -10.86
CA ARG A 22 41.98 34.15 -9.41
C ARG A 22 41.31 32.86 -8.93
N ALA A 23 41.96 32.22 -8.00
CA ALA A 23 41.39 31.17 -7.14
C ALA A 23 40.38 31.73 -6.15
N PRO A 24 39.29 31.00 -5.84
CA PRO A 24 38.54 31.21 -4.60
C PRO A 24 39.11 30.33 -3.49
N SER A 25 39.10 30.93 -2.33
CA SER A 25 39.58 30.54 -1.02
C SER A 25 39.19 29.13 -0.56
N GLN A 26 40.13 28.52 0.12
CA GLN A 26 40.04 27.30 0.91
C GLN A 26 38.89 27.33 1.92
N GLU A 27 38.00 26.36 1.84
CA GLU A 27 37.09 26.03 2.91
C GLU A 27 37.57 24.73 3.60
N THR A 28 37.84 24.91 4.86
CA THR A 28 38.47 23.99 5.80
C THR A 28 37.71 22.67 5.91
N ALA A 29 38.44 21.57 5.73
CA ALA A 29 38.02 20.20 6.09
C ALA A 29 37.75 20.13 7.60
N ARG A 30 36.49 19.83 7.98
CA ARG A 30 36.14 19.44 9.36
C ARG A 30 36.48 17.97 9.56
N GLN A 31 37.45 17.72 10.39
CA GLN A 31 37.79 16.44 10.96
C GLN A 31 36.67 15.97 11.89
N THR A 32 36.27 14.72 11.74
CA THR A 32 35.41 13.97 12.67
C THR A 32 36.13 13.80 14.02
N PRO A 33 35.49 14.08 15.16
CA PRO A 33 36.10 13.81 16.45
C PRO A 33 35.94 12.33 16.83
N VAL A 34 37.06 11.74 17.20
CA VAL A 34 37.19 10.45 17.87
C VAL A 34 36.48 10.50 19.23
N SER A 35 35.68 9.50 19.50
CA SER A 35 34.97 9.30 20.76
C SER A 35 35.95 9.17 21.96
N GLN A 36 35.82 10.09 22.92
CA GLN A 36 36.39 9.94 24.27
C GLN A 36 35.34 9.37 25.22
N PRO A 37 35.76 8.59 26.27
CA PRO A 37 34.84 7.92 27.18
C PRO A 37 34.15 8.91 28.12
N LEU A 38 32.81 8.69 28.28
CA LEU A 38 31.95 9.43 29.20
C LEU A 38 32.42 9.28 30.65
N SER A 39 32.88 10.40 31.23
CA SER A 39 33.06 10.52 32.69
C SER A 39 31.66 10.67 33.33
N VAL A 40 31.41 9.79 34.31
CA VAL A 40 30.26 9.86 35.21
C VAL A 40 30.33 11.18 36.00
N LYS A 41 29.48 12.14 35.70
CA LYS A 41 29.23 13.27 36.59
C LYS A 41 28.02 12.97 37.44
N THR A 42 28.26 13.04 38.73
CA THR A 42 27.35 12.98 39.86
C THR A 42 26.07 13.79 39.62
N ALA A 43 24.94 13.15 39.96
CA ALA A 43 23.62 13.77 39.97
C ALA A 43 23.55 14.86 41.05
N GLU A 44 23.71 16.11 40.65
CA GLU A 44 23.30 17.25 41.46
C GLU A 44 21.96 17.76 40.95
N GLN A 45 21.01 17.77 41.87
CA GLN A 45 19.76 18.51 41.93
C GLN A 45 19.30 19.19 40.62
N GLN A 46 18.51 18.48 39.81
CA GLN A 46 17.59 19.17 38.92
C GLN A 46 16.31 19.50 39.69
N ALA A 47 16.28 20.72 40.19
CA ALA A 47 15.04 21.35 40.60
C ALA A 47 14.00 21.24 39.48
N LEU A 48 12.78 20.95 39.87
CA LEU A 48 11.58 21.00 39.02
C LEU A 48 11.64 22.27 38.15
N THR A 49 12.05 22.13 36.91
CA THR A 49 11.90 23.22 35.96
C THR A 49 10.41 23.43 35.72
N PRO A 50 9.91 24.66 35.95
CA PRO A 50 8.53 24.97 35.63
C PRO A 50 8.30 24.69 34.14
N ILE A 51 7.09 24.24 33.79
CA ILE A 51 6.55 24.14 32.43
C ILE A 51 7.18 25.25 31.57
N PRO A 52 7.81 24.94 30.41
CA PRO A 52 8.43 25.98 29.61
C PRO A 52 7.36 27.00 29.25
N ALA A 53 7.44 28.12 29.92
CA ALA A 53 6.58 29.25 29.72
C ALA A 53 6.84 29.83 28.35
N LYS A 54 5.93 29.55 27.46
CA LYS A 54 5.34 30.43 26.46
C LYS A 54 4.22 29.68 25.77
N ILE A 55 3.19 29.28 26.52
CA ILE A 55 1.83 29.37 26.00
C ILE A 55 1.66 30.87 25.84
N GLY A 56 1.66 31.38 24.61
CA GLY A 56 1.29 32.77 24.35
C GLY A 56 -0.02 33.03 25.07
N THR A 57 -0.17 34.21 25.65
CA THR A 57 -1.40 34.57 26.38
C THR A 57 -2.58 34.27 25.47
N VAL A 58 -3.42 33.29 25.85
CA VAL A 58 -4.64 32.92 25.11
C VAL A 58 -5.51 34.18 25.08
N ASP A 59 -5.79 34.68 23.88
CA ASP A 59 -6.75 35.75 23.68
C ASP A 59 -8.16 35.18 23.89
N ILE A 60 -8.70 35.38 25.06
CA ILE A 60 -10.00 34.82 25.49
C ILE A 60 -11.13 35.27 24.55
N GLU A 61 -11.10 36.50 24.04
CA GLU A 61 -12.11 36.99 23.10
C GLU A 61 -12.02 36.28 21.76
N GLN A 62 -10.82 36.17 21.22
CA GLN A 62 -10.58 35.46 19.96
C GLN A 62 -10.87 33.95 20.11
N PHE A 63 -10.49 33.35 21.23
CA PHE A 63 -10.80 31.94 21.53
C PHE A 63 -12.31 31.69 21.58
N SER A 64 -13.07 32.57 22.28
CA SER A 64 -14.52 32.46 22.36
C SER A 64 -15.21 32.65 21.00
N ARG A 65 -14.74 33.60 20.19
CA ARG A 65 -15.23 33.76 18.81
C ARG A 65 -14.98 32.53 17.96
N ASN A 66 -13.79 31.94 18.07
CA ASN A 66 -13.45 30.72 17.32
C ASN A 66 -14.25 29.51 17.79
N LEU A 67 -14.57 29.40 19.10
CA LEU A 67 -15.49 28.36 19.57
C LEU A 67 -16.89 28.51 18.98
N ALA A 68 -17.42 29.74 18.85
CA ALA A 68 -18.70 29.97 18.18
C ALA A 68 -18.65 29.56 16.70
N ARG A 69 -17.59 29.91 15.99
CA ARG A 69 -17.35 29.47 14.59
C ARG A 69 -17.21 27.95 14.49
N LEU A 70 -16.55 27.30 15.44
CA LEU A 70 -16.41 25.84 15.49
C LEU A 70 -17.80 25.16 15.58
N VAL A 71 -18.72 25.72 16.39
CA VAL A 71 -20.11 25.22 16.47
C VAL A 71 -20.85 25.41 15.14
N GLU A 72 -20.66 26.57 14.48
CA GLU A 72 -21.25 26.82 13.14
C GLU A 72 -20.76 25.81 12.11
N GLU A 73 -19.43 25.59 12.00
CA GLU A 73 -18.85 24.61 11.08
C GLU A 73 -19.25 23.17 11.45
N GLY A 74 -19.37 22.85 12.73
CA GLY A 74 -19.95 21.59 13.21
C GLY A 74 -21.39 21.38 12.75
N GLY A 75 -22.18 22.44 12.77
CA GLY A 75 -23.55 22.42 12.22
C GLY A 75 -23.57 22.15 10.70
N ARG A 76 -22.64 22.74 9.95
CA ARG A 76 -22.47 22.47 8.50
C ARG A 76 -22.09 21.01 8.24
N ALA A 77 -21.15 20.46 9.03
CA ALA A 77 -20.73 19.06 8.91
C ALA A 77 -21.90 18.11 9.20
N LEU A 78 -22.69 18.40 10.26
CA LEU A 78 -23.89 17.64 10.60
C LEU A 78 -24.95 17.72 9.51
N ALA A 79 -25.21 18.91 8.98
CA ALA A 79 -26.16 19.08 7.88
C ALA A 79 -25.73 18.29 6.62
N ALA A 80 -24.44 18.32 6.26
CA ALA A 80 -23.89 17.54 5.16
C ALA A 80 -24.05 16.03 5.39
N TYR A 81 -23.92 15.56 6.62
CA TYR A 81 -24.11 14.16 7.00
C TYR A 81 -25.58 13.72 6.96
N LEU A 82 -26.51 14.58 7.41
CA LEU A 82 -27.93 14.24 7.51
C LEU A 82 -28.67 14.33 6.16
N LYS A 83 -28.26 15.25 5.28
CA LYS A 83 -28.96 15.53 4.03
C LYS A 83 -29.28 14.29 3.18
N PRO A 84 -28.34 13.38 2.85
CA PRO A 84 -28.66 12.19 2.06
C PRO A 84 -29.62 11.23 2.77
N ARG A 85 -29.57 11.19 4.10
CA ARG A 85 -30.44 10.33 4.93
C ARG A 85 -31.88 10.84 4.95
N GLU A 86 -32.07 12.16 4.97
CA GLU A 86 -33.38 12.81 4.83
C GLU A 86 -33.97 12.58 3.43
N GLU A 87 -33.10 12.43 2.41
CA GLU A 87 -33.49 12.12 1.03
C GLU A 87 -33.75 10.61 0.80
N GLY A 88 -33.70 9.78 1.86
CA GLY A 88 -34.04 8.35 1.82
C GLY A 88 -32.90 7.43 1.38
N HIS A 89 -31.66 7.92 1.35
CA HIS A 89 -30.48 7.11 1.09
C HIS A 89 -29.95 6.53 2.42
N GLU A 90 -30.61 5.51 2.94
CA GLU A 90 -30.12 4.77 4.11
C GLU A 90 -29.07 3.74 3.68
N ASP A 91 -27.85 3.91 4.19
CA ASP A 91 -26.80 2.91 4.11
C ASP A 91 -26.74 2.16 5.46
N ASN A 92 -27.18 0.90 5.47
CA ASN A 92 -27.12 0.03 6.65
C ASN A 92 -25.71 -0.59 6.86
N GLU A 93 -24.74 -0.22 6.03
CA GLU A 93 -23.38 -0.80 6.04
C GLU A 93 -22.71 -0.68 7.42
N LEU A 94 -22.84 0.47 8.08
CA LEU A 94 -22.28 0.70 9.41
C LEU A 94 -22.96 -0.17 10.50
N ALA A 95 -24.25 -0.41 10.40
CA ALA A 95 -24.97 -1.25 11.35
C ALA A 95 -24.55 -2.72 11.26
N ASP A 96 -24.36 -3.22 10.05
CA ASP A 96 -23.90 -4.58 9.78
C ASP A 96 -22.45 -4.78 10.30
N GLU A 97 -21.57 -3.79 10.07
CA GLU A 97 -20.19 -3.82 10.56
C GLU A 97 -20.13 -3.81 12.10
N ILE A 98 -20.90 -2.96 12.76
CA ILE A 98 -20.97 -2.92 14.23
C ILE A 98 -21.49 -4.24 14.77
N THR A 99 -22.50 -4.83 14.16
CA THR A 99 -23.06 -6.12 14.56
C THR A 99 -22.01 -7.21 14.53
N GLU A 100 -21.19 -7.24 13.47
CA GLU A 100 -20.14 -8.25 13.33
C GLU A 100 -19.00 -8.04 14.36
N VAL A 101 -18.63 -6.80 14.65
CA VAL A 101 -17.68 -6.48 15.74
C VAL A 101 -18.20 -6.96 17.08
N VAL A 102 -19.45 -6.64 17.40
CA VAL A 102 -20.08 -7.05 18.67
C VAL A 102 -20.16 -8.58 18.79
N LYS A 103 -20.57 -9.26 17.72
CA LYS A 103 -20.64 -10.73 17.67
C LYS A 103 -19.25 -11.35 17.94
N THR A 104 -18.23 -10.91 17.22
CA THR A 104 -16.86 -11.42 17.37
C THR A 104 -16.30 -11.19 18.76
N LEU A 105 -16.46 -9.97 19.31
CA LEU A 105 -15.98 -9.66 20.66
C LEU A 105 -16.79 -10.35 21.76
N SER A 106 -18.06 -10.67 21.51
CA SER A 106 -18.89 -11.45 22.45
C SER A 106 -18.37 -12.90 22.57
N GLU A 107 -17.88 -13.53 21.49
CA GLU A 107 -17.24 -14.84 21.56
C GLU A 107 -15.97 -14.82 22.43
N VAL A 108 -15.17 -13.75 22.33
CA VAL A 108 -14.00 -13.56 23.23
C VAL A 108 -14.46 -13.39 24.67
N ALA A 109 -15.48 -12.57 24.91
CA ALA A 109 -16.01 -12.33 26.26
C ALA A 109 -16.61 -13.62 26.87
N GLU A 110 -17.34 -14.42 26.09
CA GLU A 110 -17.88 -15.70 26.53
C GLU A 110 -16.78 -16.67 26.98
N TYR A 111 -15.67 -16.77 26.24
CA TYR A 111 -14.51 -17.58 26.65
C TYR A 111 -14.01 -17.21 28.04
N TRP A 112 -13.87 -15.92 28.34
CA TRP A 112 -13.35 -15.44 29.62
C TRP A 112 -14.37 -15.51 30.77
N LEU A 113 -15.64 -15.29 30.47
CA LEU A 113 -16.71 -15.23 31.48
C LEU A 113 -17.32 -16.60 31.80
N SER A 114 -17.11 -17.60 30.96
CA SER A 114 -17.63 -18.96 31.18
C SER A 114 -16.94 -19.73 32.32
N ASP A 115 -15.74 -19.29 32.72
CA ASP A 115 -14.95 -19.89 33.80
C ASP A 115 -14.66 -18.85 34.88
N PRO A 116 -15.10 -19.05 36.14
CA PRO A 116 -14.83 -18.11 37.24
C PRO A 116 -13.35 -17.85 37.50
N GLN A 117 -12.47 -18.83 37.25
CA GLN A 117 -11.04 -18.69 37.46
C GLN A 117 -10.43 -17.78 36.39
N ARG A 118 -10.82 -17.95 35.13
CA ARG A 118 -10.45 -17.04 34.03
C ARG A 118 -10.95 -15.63 34.26
N THR A 119 -12.19 -15.47 34.75
CA THR A 119 -12.75 -14.13 35.08
C THR A 119 -11.92 -13.41 36.15
N VAL A 120 -11.49 -14.11 37.19
CA VAL A 120 -10.62 -13.53 38.25
C VAL A 120 -9.24 -13.19 37.68
N GLU A 121 -8.66 -14.05 36.85
CA GLU A 121 -7.37 -13.81 36.19
C GLU A 121 -7.44 -12.55 35.30
N LEU A 122 -8.51 -12.42 34.51
CA LEU A 122 -8.78 -11.25 33.69
C LEU A 122 -8.78 -9.95 34.50
N GLN A 123 -9.55 -9.90 35.59
CA GLN A 123 -9.68 -8.73 36.44
C GLN A 123 -8.38 -8.40 37.17
N THR A 124 -7.67 -9.40 37.66
CA THR A 124 -6.43 -9.20 38.43
C THR A 124 -5.26 -8.79 37.57
N SER A 125 -5.19 -9.26 36.32
CA SER A 125 -4.07 -8.95 35.41
C SER A 125 -3.99 -7.47 35.05
N LEU A 126 -5.12 -6.86 34.69
CA LEU A 126 -5.18 -5.42 34.39
C LEU A 126 -4.98 -4.58 35.67
N GLY A 127 -5.64 -4.98 36.76
CA GLY A 127 -5.51 -4.30 38.06
C GLY A 127 -4.06 -4.25 38.53
N LYS A 128 -3.32 -5.36 38.44
CA LYS A 128 -1.90 -5.41 38.77
C LYS A 128 -1.06 -4.46 37.88
N ALA A 129 -1.28 -4.48 36.57
CA ALA A 129 -0.57 -3.60 35.64
C ALA A 129 -0.78 -2.11 35.97
N TYR A 130 -1.99 -1.72 36.35
CA TYR A 130 -2.27 -0.35 36.80
C TYR A 130 -1.66 -0.02 38.15
N LEU A 131 -1.60 -0.96 39.10
CA LEU A 131 -0.90 -0.77 40.40
C LEU A 131 0.61 -0.56 40.17
N ASP A 132 1.23 -1.34 39.29
CA ASP A 132 2.64 -1.19 38.92
C ASP A 132 2.91 0.16 38.23
N LEU A 133 2.00 0.61 37.35
CA LEU A 133 2.05 1.94 36.74
C LEU A 133 1.98 3.06 37.79
N TRP A 134 1.03 2.97 38.73
CA TRP A 134 0.88 3.92 39.84
C TRP A 134 2.12 3.97 40.71
N ALA A 135 2.65 2.81 41.10
CA ALA A 135 3.88 2.72 41.90
C ALA A 135 5.08 3.35 41.19
N SER A 136 5.23 3.10 39.88
CA SER A 136 6.27 3.72 39.06
C SER A 136 6.09 5.24 38.96
N ALA A 137 4.86 5.72 38.76
CA ALA A 137 4.55 7.14 38.68
C ALA A 137 4.84 7.88 39.99
N VAL A 138 4.45 7.31 41.14
CA VAL A 138 4.73 7.88 42.48
C VAL A 138 6.23 7.98 42.75
N LYS A 139 7.01 6.96 42.42
CA LYS A 139 8.48 6.99 42.55
C LYS A 139 9.10 8.13 41.73
N ARG A 140 8.67 8.27 40.46
CA ARG A 140 9.16 9.36 39.61
C ARG A 140 8.73 10.74 40.10
N LEU A 141 7.54 10.88 40.66
CA LEU A 141 7.09 12.10 41.33
C LEU A 141 7.96 12.45 42.55
N ALA A 142 8.46 11.44 43.27
CA ALA A 142 9.38 11.60 44.39
C ALA A 142 10.84 11.84 43.94
N GLY A 143 11.12 11.91 42.63
CA GLY A 143 12.48 12.07 42.10
C GLY A 143 13.32 10.78 42.09
N GLU A 144 12.70 9.64 42.38
CA GLU A 144 13.37 8.35 42.36
C GLU A 144 13.40 7.76 40.92
N PRO A 145 14.50 7.13 40.50
CA PRO A 145 14.56 6.47 39.21
C PRO A 145 13.60 5.28 39.16
N ALA A 146 12.65 5.29 38.25
CA ALA A 146 11.77 4.16 37.99
C ALA A 146 11.63 3.93 36.47
N ALA A 147 11.76 2.68 36.07
CA ALA A 147 11.51 2.30 34.68
C ALA A 147 10.02 2.54 34.31
N PRO A 148 9.73 2.92 33.05
CA PRO A 148 8.35 3.01 32.60
C PRO A 148 7.69 1.62 32.63
N ALA A 149 6.41 1.55 33.03
CA ALA A 149 5.65 0.31 33.06
C ALA A 149 5.33 -0.22 31.64
N ALA A 150 5.21 0.69 30.65
CA ALA A 150 5.06 0.34 29.25
C ALA A 150 5.77 1.37 28.37
N THR A 151 6.33 0.90 27.24
CA THR A 151 6.97 1.74 26.21
C THR A 151 6.33 1.48 24.85
N PRO A 152 6.24 2.50 23.98
CA PRO A 152 5.79 2.30 22.60
C PRO A 152 6.64 1.25 21.87
N ALA A 153 6.04 0.55 20.92
CA ALA A 153 6.75 -0.36 20.05
C ALA A 153 7.80 0.41 19.21
N GLU A 154 8.86 -0.29 18.78
CA GLU A 154 9.86 0.28 17.90
C GLU A 154 9.19 0.78 16.61
N GLY A 155 9.46 2.04 16.24
CA GLY A 155 8.86 2.68 15.06
C GLY A 155 7.48 3.33 15.29
N ASP A 156 6.87 3.24 16.48
CA ASP A 156 5.62 3.96 16.79
C ASP A 156 5.89 5.46 16.99
N LYS A 157 5.57 6.22 15.94
CA LYS A 157 5.79 7.68 15.89
C LYS A 157 4.71 8.51 16.56
N ARG A 158 3.62 7.90 17.03
CA ARG A 158 2.49 8.63 17.65
C ARG A 158 2.91 9.40 18.90
N PHE A 159 3.90 8.90 19.62
CA PHE A 159 4.40 9.44 20.89
C PHE A 159 5.77 10.12 20.73
N SER A 160 6.06 10.72 19.56
CA SER A 160 7.36 11.36 19.27
C SER A 160 7.52 12.75 19.89
N ASP A 161 6.43 13.45 20.26
CA ASP A 161 6.53 14.74 20.95
C ASP A 161 7.20 14.56 22.32
N PRO A 162 8.20 15.40 22.68
CA PRO A 162 8.94 15.26 23.93
C PRO A 162 8.07 15.27 25.20
N GLU A 163 6.94 15.98 25.19
CA GLU A 163 6.04 16.04 26.33
C GLU A 163 5.43 14.69 26.72
N TRP A 164 5.36 13.74 25.78
CA TRP A 164 4.97 12.36 26.11
C TRP A 164 5.92 11.64 27.09
N SER A 165 7.11 12.19 27.30
CA SER A 165 8.10 11.62 28.22
C SER A 165 8.53 12.60 29.33
N GLN A 166 8.43 13.91 29.07
CA GLN A 166 8.87 14.95 30.00
C GLN A 166 7.74 15.43 30.92
N ASN A 167 6.48 15.39 30.47
CA ASN A 167 5.32 15.77 31.25
C ASN A 167 4.71 14.53 31.90
N GLN A 168 4.64 14.53 33.23
CA GLN A 168 4.19 13.39 34.01
C GLN A 168 2.75 12.96 33.70
N PHE A 169 1.85 13.91 33.41
CA PHE A 169 0.47 13.61 33.04
C PHE A 169 0.39 12.88 31.70
N PHE A 170 1.06 13.41 30.69
CA PHE A 170 1.07 12.77 29.37
C PHE A 170 1.83 11.45 29.36
N ASP A 171 2.93 11.35 30.13
CA ASP A 171 3.66 10.09 30.26
C ASP A 171 2.81 9.01 30.93
N PHE A 172 2.09 9.36 32.01
CA PHE A 172 1.14 8.44 32.66
C PHE A 172 0.04 8.00 31.69
N LEU A 173 -0.57 8.94 30.98
CA LEU A 173 -1.64 8.67 30.01
C LEU A 173 -1.18 7.76 28.87
N LYS A 174 0.01 8.01 28.32
CA LYS A 174 0.65 7.15 27.31
C LYS A 174 0.81 5.73 27.82
N GLN A 175 1.39 5.57 29.03
CA GLN A 175 1.63 4.26 29.60
C GLN A 175 0.34 3.51 29.95
N ALA A 176 -0.67 4.21 30.49
CA ALA A 176 -2.00 3.65 30.75
C ALA A 176 -2.65 3.12 29.46
N TYR A 177 -2.58 3.90 28.39
CA TYR A 177 -3.06 3.48 27.06
C TYR A 177 -2.31 2.25 26.54
N LEU A 178 -0.98 2.25 26.59
CA LEU A 178 -0.16 1.13 26.10
C LEU A 178 -0.43 -0.15 26.89
N LEU A 179 -0.54 -0.07 28.24
CA LEU A 179 -0.88 -1.21 29.07
C LEU A 179 -2.26 -1.76 28.76
N THR A 180 -3.26 -0.89 28.57
CA THR A 180 -4.63 -1.32 28.23
C THR A 180 -4.65 -1.98 26.85
N SER A 181 -3.93 -1.42 25.86
CA SER A 181 -3.83 -2.00 24.53
C SER A 181 -3.18 -3.37 24.55
N GLN A 182 -2.04 -3.51 25.24
CA GLN A 182 -1.34 -4.80 25.39
C GLN A 182 -2.19 -5.84 26.12
N TRP A 183 -2.94 -5.41 27.13
CA TRP A 183 -3.87 -6.29 27.83
C TRP A 183 -4.99 -6.76 26.91
N ALA A 184 -5.59 -5.86 26.10
CA ALA A 184 -6.65 -6.20 25.15
C ALA A 184 -6.14 -7.17 24.08
N ASP A 185 -4.93 -6.96 23.53
CA ASP A 185 -4.31 -7.89 22.61
C ASP A 185 -4.09 -9.29 23.24
N LYS A 186 -3.66 -9.32 24.50
CA LYS A 186 -3.46 -10.54 25.26
C LYS A 186 -4.76 -11.30 25.50
N LEU A 187 -5.89 -10.62 25.72
CA LEU A 187 -7.19 -11.25 25.89
C LEU A 187 -7.56 -12.14 24.70
N VAL A 188 -7.33 -11.65 23.50
CA VAL A 188 -7.58 -12.42 22.27
C VAL A 188 -6.53 -13.51 22.07
N ALA A 189 -5.25 -13.18 22.32
CA ALA A 189 -4.16 -14.12 22.15
C ALA A 189 -4.31 -15.38 23.03
N ASP A 190 -4.75 -15.20 24.27
CA ASP A 190 -4.87 -16.26 25.28
C ASP A 190 -6.24 -17.01 25.19
N ALA A 191 -7.20 -16.54 24.39
CA ALA A 191 -8.47 -17.22 24.16
C ALA A 191 -8.26 -18.47 23.29
N ALA A 192 -8.05 -19.63 23.94
CA ALA A 192 -7.60 -20.85 23.28
C ALA A 192 -8.70 -21.56 22.45
N ASP A 193 -9.99 -21.42 22.86
CA ASP A 193 -11.10 -22.16 22.27
C ASP A 193 -11.71 -21.49 21.03
N LEU A 194 -11.22 -20.31 20.65
CA LEU A 194 -11.69 -19.60 19.46
C LEU A 194 -11.18 -20.23 18.17
N SER A 195 -12.01 -20.21 17.13
CA SER A 195 -11.56 -20.59 15.80
C SER A 195 -10.41 -19.67 15.34
N PRO A 196 -9.46 -20.13 14.53
CA PRO A 196 -8.39 -19.28 14.02
C PRO A 196 -8.90 -18.04 13.28
N HIS A 197 -10.06 -18.15 12.62
CA HIS A 197 -10.69 -17.03 11.90
C HIS A 197 -11.31 -16.01 12.87
N THR A 198 -12.10 -16.47 13.86
CA THR A 198 -12.66 -15.59 14.92
C THR A 198 -11.55 -14.88 15.67
N LYS A 199 -10.45 -15.59 15.98
CA LYS A 199 -9.29 -14.99 16.64
C LYS A 199 -8.66 -13.87 15.80
N GLN A 200 -8.45 -14.11 14.51
CA GLN A 200 -7.91 -13.09 13.59
C GLN A 200 -8.84 -11.88 13.48
N LYS A 201 -10.18 -12.08 13.42
CA LYS A 201 -11.17 -11.00 13.42
C LYS A 201 -11.10 -10.21 14.73
N ALA A 202 -11.06 -10.87 15.87
CA ALA A 202 -10.99 -10.22 17.18
C ALA A 202 -9.70 -9.41 17.34
N GLU A 203 -8.54 -9.95 16.95
CA GLU A 203 -7.25 -9.23 16.94
C GLU A 203 -7.33 -7.97 16.07
N PHE A 204 -7.93 -8.08 14.90
CA PHE A 204 -8.11 -6.93 14.01
C PHE A 204 -9.02 -5.87 14.64
N TYR A 205 -10.19 -6.24 15.15
CA TYR A 205 -11.15 -5.29 15.72
C TYR A 205 -10.63 -4.62 16.99
N ILE A 206 -9.98 -5.37 17.89
CA ILE A 206 -9.32 -4.79 19.07
C ILE A 206 -8.26 -3.78 18.66
N ARG A 207 -7.45 -4.10 17.64
CA ARG A 207 -6.46 -3.16 17.11
C ARG A 207 -7.12 -1.89 16.54
N GLN A 208 -8.26 -1.99 15.83
CA GLN A 208 -8.98 -0.79 15.37
C GLN A 208 -9.52 0.04 16.53
N ILE A 209 -10.13 -0.61 17.53
CA ILE A 209 -10.66 0.07 18.72
C ILE A 209 -9.53 0.76 19.50
N THR A 210 -8.44 0.06 19.77
CA THR A 210 -7.30 0.64 20.50
C THR A 210 -6.67 1.79 19.73
N ASN A 211 -6.52 1.68 18.38
CA ASN A 211 -6.05 2.77 17.55
C ASN A 211 -6.97 3.99 17.62
N ALA A 212 -8.29 3.78 17.58
CA ALA A 212 -9.29 4.85 17.68
C ALA A 212 -9.23 5.57 19.04
N LEU A 213 -9.03 4.83 20.11
CA LEU A 213 -8.98 5.34 21.50
C LEU A 213 -7.59 5.87 21.89
N ALA A 214 -6.62 5.89 20.98
CA ALA A 214 -5.29 6.41 21.29
C ALA A 214 -5.36 7.87 21.77
N PRO A 215 -4.69 8.23 22.87
CA PRO A 215 -4.72 9.58 23.42
C PRO A 215 -4.15 10.63 22.46
N THR A 216 -3.41 10.21 21.45
CA THR A 216 -2.90 11.05 20.37
C THR A 216 -4.01 11.59 19.45
N ASN A 217 -5.20 10.99 19.46
CA ASN A 217 -6.31 11.34 18.58
C ASN A 217 -7.24 12.43 19.13
N PHE A 218 -6.98 12.94 20.33
CA PHE A 218 -7.88 13.90 20.99
C PHE A 218 -7.13 15.16 21.43
N VAL A 219 -7.76 16.32 21.26
CA VAL A 219 -7.16 17.63 21.54
C VAL A 219 -6.65 17.75 22.98
N LEU A 220 -7.45 17.29 23.96
CA LEU A 220 -7.13 17.46 25.37
C LEU A 220 -6.07 16.47 25.90
N THR A 221 -5.87 15.36 25.21
CA THR A 221 -4.96 14.29 25.63
C THR A 221 -3.69 14.21 24.82
N ASN A 222 -3.61 14.93 23.69
CA ASN A 222 -2.42 15.03 22.87
C ASN A 222 -1.70 16.36 23.14
N PRO A 223 -0.47 16.35 23.68
CA PRO A 223 0.25 17.57 24.07
C PRO A 223 0.51 18.51 22.88
N GLU A 224 0.82 17.98 21.70
CA GLU A 224 1.04 18.79 20.50
C GLU A 224 -0.25 19.50 20.07
N LEU A 225 -1.39 18.78 20.03
CA LEU A 225 -2.69 19.34 19.67
C LEU A 225 -3.17 20.37 20.68
N LEU A 226 -3.02 20.08 21.96
CA LEU A 226 -3.40 21.01 23.02
C LEU A 226 -2.61 22.32 22.91
N ARG A 227 -1.29 22.23 22.74
CA ARG A 227 -0.41 23.39 22.55
C ARG A 227 -0.79 24.18 21.29
N GLU A 228 -1.03 23.52 20.15
CA GLU A 228 -1.42 24.17 18.89
C GLU A 228 -2.79 24.85 19.03
N THR A 229 -3.75 24.22 19.70
CA THR A 229 -5.09 24.78 19.92
C THR A 229 -5.05 26.02 20.81
N LEU A 230 -4.27 25.99 21.87
CA LEU A 230 -4.13 27.17 22.76
C LEU A 230 -3.40 28.30 22.06
N THR A 231 -2.32 28.03 21.34
CA THR A 231 -1.53 29.07 20.65
C THR A 231 -2.24 29.69 19.45
N SER A 232 -3.13 28.95 18.79
CA SER A 232 -3.95 29.45 17.69
C SER A 232 -5.31 30.01 18.11
N ASN A 233 -5.59 30.06 19.44
CA ASN A 233 -6.90 30.40 19.98
C ASN A 233 -8.05 29.55 19.34
N ALA A 234 -7.83 28.24 19.18
CA ALA A 234 -8.72 27.26 18.55
C ALA A 234 -9.03 27.47 17.06
N ASP A 235 -8.31 28.36 16.35
CA ASP A 235 -8.50 28.57 14.90
C ASP A 235 -8.17 27.30 14.08
N ASN A 236 -7.19 26.49 14.53
CA ASN A 236 -6.91 25.17 13.95
C ASN A 236 -8.16 24.27 13.91
N LEU A 237 -8.98 24.25 14.97
CA LEU A 237 -10.20 23.44 15.04
C LEU A 237 -11.29 23.98 14.09
N VAL A 238 -11.40 25.30 13.95
CA VAL A 238 -12.36 25.91 13.01
C VAL A 238 -12.00 25.51 11.58
N ARG A 239 -10.75 25.67 11.18
CA ARG A 239 -10.29 25.23 9.85
C ARG A 239 -10.48 23.72 9.64
N GLY A 240 -10.18 22.93 10.68
CA GLY A 240 -10.34 21.48 10.64
C GLY A 240 -11.79 21.05 10.47
N MET A 241 -12.73 21.68 11.20
CA MET A 241 -14.16 21.39 11.09
C MET A 241 -14.71 21.81 9.72
N HIS A 242 -14.23 22.92 9.17
CA HIS A 242 -14.55 23.31 7.81
C HIS A 242 -14.14 22.25 6.78
N MET A 243 -12.89 21.73 6.88
CA MET A 243 -12.42 20.64 6.00
C MET A 243 -13.21 19.34 6.19
N LEU A 244 -13.64 19.04 7.43
CA LEU A 244 -14.49 17.88 7.71
C LEU A 244 -15.85 18.02 7.01
N ALA A 245 -16.48 19.19 7.10
CA ALA A 245 -17.75 19.48 6.43
C ALA A 245 -17.63 19.31 4.92
N GLU A 246 -16.56 19.84 4.31
CA GLU A 246 -16.29 19.68 2.88
C GLU A 246 -16.04 18.21 2.48
N ASP A 247 -15.36 17.42 3.31
CA ASP A 247 -15.06 16.01 3.04
C ASP A 247 -16.32 15.14 3.13
N ILE A 248 -17.21 15.43 4.08
CA ILE A 248 -18.54 14.79 4.18
C ILE A 248 -19.41 15.18 2.97
N GLN A 249 -19.43 16.46 2.58
CA GLN A 249 -20.18 16.92 1.42
C GLN A 249 -19.69 16.26 0.12
N ARG A 250 -18.37 16.18 -0.09
CA ARG A 250 -17.77 15.49 -1.24
C ARG A 250 -18.06 13.99 -1.26
N GLY A 251 -18.16 13.38 -0.09
CA GLY A 251 -18.52 11.98 0.07
C GLY A 251 -20.01 11.68 -0.04
N GLY A 252 -20.86 12.68 -0.37
CA GLY A 252 -22.30 12.46 -0.46
C GLY A 252 -22.93 12.04 0.87
N GLY A 253 -22.50 12.65 2.00
CA GLY A 253 -22.92 12.30 3.35
C GLY A 253 -22.05 11.27 4.06
N HIS A 254 -21.05 10.71 3.39
CA HIS A 254 -20.05 9.84 3.99
C HIS A 254 -18.71 10.57 4.12
N LEU A 255 -17.94 10.23 5.13
CA LEU A 255 -16.62 10.84 5.32
C LEU A 255 -15.62 10.30 4.29
N LYS A 256 -15.31 11.11 3.27
CA LYS A 256 -14.24 10.84 2.27
C LYS A 256 -13.01 11.67 2.64
N ILE A 257 -12.17 11.13 3.53
CA ILE A 257 -10.98 11.83 4.04
C ILE A 257 -10.03 12.16 2.91
N ARG A 258 -9.68 13.45 2.76
CA ARG A 258 -8.64 13.88 1.81
C ARG A 258 -7.26 13.48 2.33
N GLN A 259 -6.55 12.66 1.57
CA GLN A 259 -5.19 12.20 1.90
C GLN A 259 -4.12 12.95 1.10
N SER A 260 -4.51 13.65 0.04
CA SER A 260 -3.63 14.43 -0.83
C SER A 260 -4.39 15.63 -1.41
N ASP A 261 -3.68 16.69 -1.71
CA ASP A 261 -4.24 17.77 -2.54
C ASP A 261 -4.35 17.27 -3.99
N SER A 262 -5.58 16.92 -4.38
CA SER A 262 -5.88 16.39 -5.70
C SER A 262 -5.85 17.42 -6.82
N SER A 263 -5.88 18.71 -6.51
CA SER A 263 -5.89 19.79 -7.52
C SER A 263 -4.58 19.87 -8.33
N MET A 264 -3.50 19.31 -7.77
CA MET A 264 -2.17 19.33 -8.37
C MET A 264 -1.94 18.20 -9.38
N PHE A 265 -2.88 17.25 -9.52
CA PHE A 265 -2.70 16.05 -10.33
C PHE A 265 -3.78 15.89 -11.38
N GLU A 266 -3.35 15.51 -12.60
CA GLU A 266 -4.23 15.22 -13.73
C GLU A 266 -3.63 14.07 -14.55
N VAL A 267 -4.42 12.99 -14.71
CA VAL A 267 -4.02 11.80 -15.49
C VAL A 267 -3.97 12.15 -16.98
N GLY A 268 -2.81 11.87 -17.58
CA GLY A 268 -2.48 12.23 -18.97
C GLY A 268 -1.80 13.60 -19.12
N ARG A 269 -1.62 14.38 -18.02
CA ARG A 269 -0.93 15.68 -18.05
C ARG A 269 0.35 15.67 -17.21
N ASN A 270 0.27 15.21 -15.97
CA ASN A 270 1.43 15.09 -15.07
C ASN A 270 1.50 13.75 -14.35
N LEU A 271 0.52 12.86 -14.56
CA LEU A 271 0.52 11.45 -14.19
C LEU A 271 0.20 10.62 -15.44
N ALA A 272 0.75 9.41 -15.55
CA ALA A 272 0.56 8.51 -16.71
C ALA A 272 0.89 9.20 -18.04
N ILE A 273 2.06 9.82 -18.13
CA ILE A 273 2.45 10.65 -19.27
C ILE A 273 3.46 9.98 -20.21
N THR A 274 3.79 8.70 -19.98
CA THR A 274 4.66 7.95 -20.89
C THR A 274 3.99 7.85 -22.27
N PRO A 275 4.66 8.30 -23.36
CA PRO A 275 4.05 8.34 -24.68
C PRO A 275 3.66 6.96 -25.21
N GLY A 276 2.49 6.87 -25.82
CA GLY A 276 1.96 5.63 -26.40
C GLY A 276 0.64 5.86 -27.11
N LYS A 277 0.04 4.77 -27.59
CA LYS A 277 -1.29 4.78 -28.24
C LYS A 277 -2.15 3.63 -27.73
N ILE A 278 -3.44 3.85 -27.66
CA ILE A 278 -4.42 2.78 -27.55
C ILE A 278 -4.55 2.14 -28.92
N ILE A 279 -4.27 0.84 -29.00
CA ILE A 279 -4.30 0.09 -30.27
C ILE A 279 -5.43 -0.94 -30.34
N TYR A 280 -6.07 -1.22 -29.21
CA TYR A 280 -7.21 -2.13 -29.11
C TYR A 280 -8.11 -1.70 -27.94
N GLN A 281 -9.40 -1.92 -28.11
CA GLN A 281 -10.39 -1.64 -27.07
C GLN A 281 -11.54 -2.64 -27.15
N ASN A 282 -12.03 -3.06 -26.00
CA ASN A 282 -13.29 -3.77 -25.82
C ASN A 282 -14.05 -3.23 -24.60
N GLU A 283 -15.15 -3.88 -24.19
CA GLU A 283 -15.97 -3.43 -23.07
C GLU A 283 -15.23 -3.38 -21.71
N LEU A 284 -14.20 -4.22 -21.52
CA LEU A 284 -13.49 -4.35 -20.25
C LEU A 284 -12.15 -3.60 -20.22
N MET A 285 -11.47 -3.44 -21.37
CA MET A 285 -10.14 -2.86 -21.35
C MET A 285 -9.78 -2.11 -22.63
N GLN A 286 -8.84 -1.18 -22.47
CA GLN A 286 -8.00 -0.63 -23.52
C GLN A 286 -6.61 -1.23 -23.45
N LEU A 287 -6.00 -1.53 -24.60
CA LEU A 287 -4.60 -1.98 -24.67
C LEU A 287 -3.72 -0.84 -25.16
N ILE A 288 -2.82 -0.41 -24.31
CA ILE A 288 -1.82 0.62 -24.58
C ILE A 288 -0.58 -0.04 -25.18
N GLN A 289 -0.10 0.42 -26.33
CA GLN A 289 1.25 0.18 -26.82
C GLN A 289 2.07 1.45 -26.60
N TYR A 290 3.18 1.36 -25.86
CA TYR A 290 4.03 2.52 -25.60
C TYR A 290 5.04 2.76 -26.71
N ALA A 291 5.36 4.04 -26.93
CA ALA A 291 6.35 4.44 -27.92
C ALA A 291 7.77 4.04 -27.47
N PRO A 292 8.59 3.48 -28.36
CA PRO A 292 9.97 3.11 -28.04
C PRO A 292 10.83 4.36 -27.82
N SER A 293 11.83 4.26 -26.94
CA SER A 293 12.89 5.27 -26.73
C SER A 293 14.26 4.82 -27.28
N THR A 294 14.35 3.61 -27.84
CA THR A 294 15.56 3.01 -28.39
C THR A 294 15.33 2.56 -29.82
N GLU A 295 16.39 2.50 -30.64
CA GLU A 295 16.32 2.05 -32.07
C GLU A 295 16.05 0.55 -32.19
N THR A 296 16.54 -0.23 -31.23
CA THR A 296 16.33 -1.68 -31.16
C THR A 296 15.72 -2.06 -29.81
N VAL A 297 14.92 -3.11 -29.82
CA VAL A 297 14.21 -3.62 -28.64
C VAL A 297 14.38 -5.13 -28.51
N LEU A 298 14.15 -5.70 -27.33
CA LEU A 298 14.02 -7.15 -27.20
C LEU A 298 12.88 -7.65 -28.10
N LYS A 299 13.13 -8.73 -28.83
CA LYS A 299 12.18 -9.25 -29.82
C LYS A 299 10.83 -9.59 -29.19
N ARG A 300 10.82 -10.26 -28.02
CA ARG A 300 9.58 -10.57 -27.32
C ARG A 300 9.07 -9.34 -26.57
N PRO A 301 7.84 -8.89 -26.83
CA PRO A 301 7.24 -7.77 -26.14
C PRO A 301 6.84 -8.16 -24.71
N LEU A 302 6.61 -7.16 -23.89
CA LEU A 302 6.14 -7.26 -22.52
C LEU A 302 4.68 -6.85 -22.43
N LEU A 303 3.81 -7.75 -21.95
CA LEU A 303 2.42 -7.47 -21.60
C LEU A 303 2.30 -7.26 -20.09
N ILE A 304 1.75 -6.12 -19.66
CA ILE A 304 1.45 -5.83 -18.25
C ILE A 304 -0.04 -6.00 -18.00
N VAL A 305 -0.37 -6.85 -17.02
CA VAL A 305 -1.72 -7.10 -16.50
C VAL A 305 -1.82 -6.47 -15.11
N PRO A 306 -2.25 -5.21 -15.00
CA PRO A 306 -2.37 -4.54 -13.71
C PRO A 306 -3.61 -4.99 -12.95
N PRO A 307 -3.75 -4.63 -11.65
CA PRO A 307 -4.99 -4.83 -10.92
C PRO A 307 -6.14 -4.05 -11.56
N TRP A 308 -7.38 -4.56 -11.38
CA TRP A 308 -8.61 -3.83 -11.75
C TRP A 308 -9.28 -3.14 -10.55
N ILE A 309 -8.78 -3.35 -9.34
CA ILE A 309 -9.26 -2.67 -8.11
C ILE A 309 -8.81 -1.21 -8.09
N ASN A 310 -7.59 -0.95 -8.62
CA ASN A 310 -7.02 0.37 -8.84
C ASN A 310 -6.51 0.48 -10.27
N LYS A 311 -6.22 1.70 -10.70
CA LYS A 311 -5.81 2.00 -12.07
C LYS A 311 -4.33 1.67 -12.33
N PHE A 312 -4.03 1.28 -13.55
CA PHE A 312 -2.70 0.81 -13.97
C PHE A 312 -1.57 1.81 -13.73
N TYR A 313 -1.87 3.11 -13.66
CA TYR A 313 -0.85 4.15 -13.66
C TYR A 313 -0.03 4.25 -12.36
N VAL A 314 -0.26 3.40 -11.37
CA VAL A 314 0.73 3.19 -10.31
C VAL A 314 2.09 2.76 -10.91
N LEU A 315 2.08 2.05 -12.04
CA LEU A 315 3.27 1.64 -12.78
C LEU A 315 3.80 2.74 -13.72
N ASP A 316 3.09 3.88 -13.84
CA ASP A 316 3.43 5.03 -14.67
C ASP A 316 3.03 6.35 -13.96
N LEU A 317 3.40 6.50 -12.70
CA LEU A 317 3.01 7.66 -11.89
C LEU A 317 3.58 8.95 -12.45
N THR A 318 4.87 9.16 -12.30
CA THR A 318 5.62 10.30 -12.86
C THR A 318 6.80 9.74 -13.65
N LEU A 319 7.44 10.56 -14.47
CA LEU A 319 8.61 10.13 -15.26
C LEU A 319 9.71 9.46 -14.41
N GLU A 320 9.88 9.93 -13.17
CA GLU A 320 10.90 9.39 -12.25
C GLU A 320 10.44 8.12 -11.51
N LYS A 321 9.14 7.87 -11.44
CA LYS A 321 8.53 6.75 -10.73
C LYS A 321 7.80 5.79 -11.68
N SER A 322 8.08 5.86 -12.98
CA SER A 322 7.47 4.99 -13.98
C SER A 322 8.32 3.74 -14.20
N PHE A 323 7.79 2.59 -13.83
CA PHE A 323 8.33 1.28 -14.19
C PHE A 323 8.17 1.04 -15.71
N ILE A 324 7.05 1.47 -16.27
CA ILE A 324 6.75 1.35 -17.73
C ILE A 324 7.78 2.11 -18.54
N LYS A 325 8.00 3.39 -18.23
CA LYS A 325 9.02 4.19 -18.91
C LYS A 325 10.41 3.59 -18.77
N TRP A 326 10.77 3.16 -17.56
CA TRP A 326 12.05 2.51 -17.32
C TRP A 326 12.22 1.25 -18.20
N CYS A 327 11.20 0.40 -18.32
CA CYS A 327 11.24 -0.76 -19.21
C CYS A 327 11.48 -0.37 -20.68
N ILE A 328 10.81 0.68 -21.15
CA ILE A 328 10.97 1.21 -22.51
C ILE A 328 12.40 1.70 -22.72
N ASP A 329 12.95 2.42 -21.76
CA ASP A 329 14.33 2.94 -21.79
C ASP A 329 15.39 1.81 -21.74
N GLN A 330 15.01 0.61 -21.27
CA GLN A 330 15.84 -0.60 -21.34
C GLN A 330 15.63 -1.41 -22.62
N GLY A 331 14.92 -0.89 -23.60
CA GLY A 331 14.70 -1.55 -24.89
C GLY A 331 13.64 -2.65 -24.87
N LEU A 332 12.59 -2.52 -24.05
CA LEU A 332 11.44 -3.41 -24.14
C LEU A 332 10.28 -2.75 -24.92
N THR A 333 9.61 -3.51 -25.78
CA THR A 333 8.31 -3.11 -26.33
C THR A 333 7.25 -3.41 -25.25
N VAL A 334 6.61 -2.38 -24.70
CA VAL A 334 5.68 -2.52 -23.59
C VAL A 334 4.24 -2.34 -24.03
N PHE A 335 3.39 -3.29 -23.66
CA PHE A 335 1.94 -3.21 -23.74
C PHE A 335 1.36 -3.24 -22.31
N CYS A 336 0.33 -2.45 -22.04
CA CYS A 336 -0.33 -2.42 -20.75
C CYS A 336 -1.84 -2.43 -20.92
N ILE A 337 -2.53 -3.29 -20.17
CA ILE A 337 -3.98 -3.27 -20.05
C ILE A 337 -4.38 -2.07 -19.18
N SER A 338 -5.35 -1.29 -19.65
CA SER A 338 -6.05 -0.26 -18.90
C SER A 338 -7.49 -0.71 -18.72
N TRP A 339 -7.86 -1.14 -17.52
CA TRP A 339 -9.21 -1.62 -17.23
C TRP A 339 -10.22 -0.47 -17.24
N VAL A 340 -11.45 -0.76 -17.68
CA VAL A 340 -12.58 0.16 -17.55
C VAL A 340 -12.93 0.34 -16.06
N ASN A 341 -13.48 1.50 -15.69
CA ASN A 341 -14.21 1.66 -14.42
C ASN A 341 -15.65 1.18 -14.65
N PRO A 342 -16.03 -0.03 -14.16
CA PRO A 342 -17.29 -0.65 -14.53
C PRO A 342 -18.50 0.07 -13.90
N ASP A 343 -19.63 -0.01 -14.59
CA ASP A 343 -20.95 0.39 -14.12
C ASP A 343 -21.93 -0.80 -14.15
N GLU A 344 -23.22 -0.54 -13.89
CA GLU A 344 -24.27 -1.54 -13.84
C GLU A 344 -24.40 -2.39 -15.13
N ARG A 345 -24.01 -1.84 -16.29
CA ARG A 345 -24.04 -2.57 -17.57
C ARG A 345 -23.09 -3.73 -17.59
N LEU A 346 -22.03 -3.68 -16.79
CA LEU A 346 -21.01 -4.70 -16.68
C LEU A 346 -21.20 -5.65 -15.48
N ALA A 347 -22.34 -5.56 -14.78
CA ALA A 347 -22.63 -6.35 -13.57
C ALA A 347 -22.38 -7.84 -13.72
N GLN A 348 -22.68 -8.40 -14.90
CA GLN A 348 -22.59 -9.82 -15.22
C GLN A 348 -21.23 -10.22 -15.80
N LYS A 349 -20.26 -9.31 -15.91
CA LYS A 349 -18.90 -9.66 -16.32
C LYS A 349 -18.23 -10.53 -15.28
N THR A 350 -17.95 -11.75 -15.68
CA THR A 350 -17.39 -12.79 -14.82
C THR A 350 -15.87 -12.74 -14.80
N PHE A 351 -15.26 -13.53 -13.92
CA PHE A 351 -13.80 -13.71 -13.92
C PHE A 351 -13.33 -14.36 -15.25
N ASP A 352 -14.13 -15.23 -15.84
CA ASP A 352 -13.87 -15.82 -17.17
C ASP A 352 -13.82 -14.74 -18.26
N ASP A 353 -14.70 -13.73 -18.17
CA ASP A 353 -14.67 -12.59 -19.09
C ASP A 353 -13.38 -11.79 -18.93
N TYR A 354 -12.91 -11.57 -17.69
CA TYR A 354 -11.63 -10.90 -17.44
C TYR A 354 -10.44 -11.68 -18.00
N VAL A 355 -10.43 -13.03 -17.90
CA VAL A 355 -9.41 -13.87 -18.55
C VAL A 355 -9.48 -13.73 -20.07
N ARG A 356 -10.67 -13.83 -20.65
CA ARG A 356 -10.88 -13.87 -22.12
C ARG A 356 -10.72 -12.51 -22.76
N GLN A 357 -11.38 -11.46 -22.22
CA GLN A 357 -11.40 -10.11 -22.77
C GLN A 357 -10.22 -9.25 -22.27
N GLY A 358 -9.47 -9.70 -21.29
CA GLY A 358 -8.23 -9.10 -20.79
C GLY A 358 -7.00 -9.75 -21.41
N PRO A 359 -6.25 -10.59 -20.67
CA PRO A 359 -4.97 -11.13 -21.12
C PRO A 359 -5.03 -11.87 -22.47
N LEU A 360 -6.05 -12.72 -22.72
CA LEU A 360 -6.13 -13.48 -23.97
C LEU A 360 -6.39 -12.56 -25.16
N ALA A 361 -7.33 -11.60 -25.04
CA ALA A 361 -7.57 -10.61 -26.09
C ALA A 361 -6.36 -9.69 -26.32
N ALA A 362 -5.60 -9.37 -25.26
CA ALA A 362 -4.36 -8.61 -25.40
C ALA A 362 -3.30 -9.38 -26.17
N LEU A 363 -3.17 -10.70 -25.97
CA LEU A 363 -2.25 -11.55 -26.75
C LEU A 363 -2.61 -11.56 -28.25
N ASP A 364 -3.91 -11.68 -28.58
CA ASP A 364 -4.39 -11.61 -29.97
C ASP A 364 -4.07 -10.24 -30.58
N ALA A 365 -4.38 -9.16 -29.87
CA ALA A 365 -4.10 -7.80 -30.32
C ALA A 365 -2.59 -7.53 -30.49
N ILE A 366 -1.73 -8.04 -29.61
CA ILE A 366 -0.27 -7.90 -29.75
C ILE A 366 0.22 -8.61 -31.02
N LYS A 367 -0.26 -9.84 -31.27
CA LYS A 367 0.06 -10.57 -32.51
C LYS A 367 -0.34 -9.78 -33.76
N ASP A 368 -1.56 -9.24 -33.77
CA ASP A 368 -2.05 -8.44 -34.90
C ASP A 368 -1.28 -7.12 -35.06
N ALA A 369 -0.90 -6.48 -33.94
CA ALA A 369 -0.19 -5.21 -33.97
C ALA A 369 1.27 -5.31 -34.48
N ILE A 370 1.99 -6.34 -34.04
CA ILE A 370 3.46 -6.40 -34.25
C ILE A 370 3.97 -7.74 -34.81
N GLY A 371 3.08 -8.72 -35.06
CA GLY A 371 3.44 -10.02 -35.67
C GLY A 371 4.20 -10.97 -34.74
N GLU A 372 4.25 -10.71 -33.40
CA GLU A 372 4.93 -11.59 -32.46
C GLU A 372 3.96 -12.55 -31.78
N ASP A 373 4.23 -13.84 -31.90
CA ASP A 373 3.39 -14.89 -31.33
C ASP A 373 3.64 -15.12 -29.81
N LYS A 374 4.82 -14.77 -29.31
CA LYS A 374 5.19 -15.03 -27.91
C LYS A 374 5.54 -13.73 -27.20
N VAL A 375 5.03 -13.60 -25.96
CA VAL A 375 5.26 -12.44 -25.11
C VAL A 375 5.87 -12.85 -23.77
N HIS A 376 6.45 -11.89 -23.06
CA HIS A 376 6.64 -11.92 -21.61
C HIS A 376 5.44 -11.25 -20.97
N ALA A 377 4.97 -11.74 -19.82
CA ALA A 377 3.85 -11.14 -19.13
C ALA A 377 4.21 -10.75 -17.69
N ILE A 378 3.70 -9.62 -17.22
CA ILE A 378 3.74 -9.20 -15.81
C ILE A 378 2.30 -9.15 -15.29
N GLY A 379 2.06 -9.69 -14.11
CA GLY A 379 0.84 -9.47 -13.34
C GLY A 379 1.15 -8.80 -12.00
N TYR A 380 0.40 -7.77 -11.64
CA TYR A 380 0.58 -7.08 -10.38
C TYR A 380 -0.64 -7.24 -9.48
N CYS A 381 -0.43 -7.61 -8.20
CA CYS A 381 -1.49 -7.81 -7.21
C CYS A 381 -2.56 -8.78 -7.72
N VAL A 382 -3.86 -8.42 -7.71
CA VAL A 382 -4.94 -9.23 -8.27
C VAL A 382 -4.78 -9.45 -9.79
N GLY A 383 -4.13 -8.54 -10.52
CA GLY A 383 -3.73 -8.75 -11.92
C GLY A 383 -2.75 -9.91 -12.08
N GLY A 384 -1.90 -10.16 -11.08
CA GLY A 384 -1.02 -11.34 -11.05
C GLY A 384 -1.78 -12.64 -10.72
N THR A 385 -2.79 -12.58 -9.86
CA THR A 385 -3.71 -13.70 -9.65
C THR A 385 -4.45 -14.04 -10.95
N LEU A 386 -4.97 -13.02 -11.66
CA LEU A 386 -5.59 -13.18 -12.98
C LEU A 386 -4.61 -13.80 -13.99
N LEU A 387 -3.39 -13.30 -14.04
CA LEU A 387 -2.35 -13.83 -14.94
C LEU A 387 -2.04 -15.31 -14.61
N ALA A 388 -1.89 -15.66 -13.34
CA ALA A 388 -1.63 -17.04 -12.92
C ALA A 388 -2.78 -17.99 -13.31
N ILE A 389 -4.03 -17.55 -13.13
CA ILE A 389 -5.22 -18.28 -13.55
C ILE A 389 -5.27 -18.41 -15.09
N THR A 390 -4.96 -17.30 -15.81
CA THR A 390 -4.86 -17.31 -17.28
C THR A 390 -3.80 -18.30 -17.75
N LEU A 391 -2.62 -18.31 -17.15
CA LEU A 391 -1.53 -19.25 -17.49
C LEU A 391 -1.95 -20.72 -17.28
N ALA A 392 -2.67 -21.02 -16.20
CA ALA A 392 -3.16 -22.37 -15.95
C ALA A 392 -4.25 -22.79 -16.96
N ALA A 393 -5.13 -21.84 -17.36
CA ALA A 393 -6.14 -22.07 -18.39
C ALA A 393 -5.51 -22.25 -19.78
N MET A 394 -4.47 -21.49 -20.11
CA MET A 394 -3.68 -21.62 -21.33
C MET A 394 -2.96 -22.98 -21.37
N ALA A 395 -2.31 -23.37 -20.26
CA ALA A 395 -1.61 -24.64 -20.18
C ALA A 395 -2.56 -25.83 -20.38
N ALA A 396 -3.79 -25.76 -19.82
CA ALA A 396 -4.82 -26.80 -20.02
C ALA A 396 -5.27 -26.93 -21.49
N ARG A 397 -5.09 -25.87 -22.31
CA ARG A 397 -5.47 -25.82 -23.72
C ARG A 397 -4.26 -25.96 -24.67
N GLY A 398 -3.05 -26.14 -24.15
CA GLY A 398 -1.82 -26.16 -24.95
C GLY A 398 -1.45 -24.82 -25.58
N ASP A 399 -1.91 -23.69 -25.03
CA ASP A 399 -1.56 -22.36 -25.50
C ASP A 399 -0.24 -21.90 -24.87
N GLU A 400 0.79 -21.69 -25.67
CA GLU A 400 2.15 -21.34 -25.25
C GLU A 400 2.56 -19.89 -25.58
N ARG A 401 1.61 -19.00 -25.85
CA ARG A 401 1.91 -17.62 -26.26
C ARG A 401 2.61 -16.79 -25.18
N ILE A 402 2.50 -17.14 -23.90
CA ILE A 402 3.29 -16.52 -22.83
C ILE A 402 4.53 -17.36 -22.56
N ALA A 403 5.70 -16.80 -22.82
CA ALA A 403 6.99 -17.51 -22.73
C ALA A 403 7.64 -17.43 -21.35
N SER A 404 7.37 -16.39 -20.58
CA SER A 404 7.72 -16.26 -19.15
C SER A 404 6.75 -15.32 -18.46
N ALA A 405 6.60 -15.47 -17.15
CA ALA A 405 5.73 -14.61 -16.36
C ALA A 405 6.47 -13.98 -15.18
N THR A 406 6.04 -12.81 -14.80
CA THR A 406 6.47 -12.10 -13.60
C THR A 406 5.24 -11.80 -12.74
N LEU A 407 5.30 -12.09 -11.46
CA LEU A 407 4.23 -11.81 -10.51
C LEU A 407 4.76 -10.81 -9.47
N PHE A 408 4.16 -9.63 -9.40
CA PHE A 408 4.50 -8.61 -8.42
C PHE A 408 3.48 -8.63 -7.28
N ALA A 409 3.93 -8.94 -6.06
CA ALA A 409 3.12 -8.92 -4.86
C ALA A 409 1.74 -9.59 -5.09
N SER A 410 1.73 -10.79 -5.65
CA SER A 410 0.53 -11.50 -6.13
C SER A 410 0.32 -12.80 -5.38
N GLN A 411 -0.92 -13.07 -5.01
CA GLN A 411 -1.30 -14.29 -4.31
C GLN A 411 -1.91 -15.31 -5.28
N VAL A 412 -1.50 -16.56 -5.14
CA VAL A 412 -2.12 -17.72 -5.80
C VAL A 412 -2.56 -18.77 -4.76
N ASP A 413 -2.17 -18.56 -3.51
CA ASP A 413 -2.64 -19.27 -2.33
C ASP A 413 -3.05 -18.25 -1.27
N PHE A 414 -4.29 -18.36 -0.80
CA PHE A 414 -4.89 -17.42 0.13
C PHE A 414 -4.92 -17.93 1.58
N THR A 415 -4.19 -19.00 1.89
CA THR A 415 -4.06 -19.51 3.26
C THR A 415 -3.50 -18.44 4.21
N TYR A 416 -2.52 -17.68 3.73
CA TYR A 416 -1.84 -16.61 4.50
C TYR A 416 -2.16 -15.22 3.95
N ALA A 417 -3.40 -14.99 3.50
CA ALA A 417 -3.79 -13.73 2.86
C ALA A 417 -3.90 -12.51 3.81
N GLY A 418 -3.48 -12.66 5.06
CA GLY A 418 -3.38 -11.55 6.00
C GLY A 418 -4.74 -11.03 6.47
N ASP A 419 -4.76 -9.76 6.86
CA ASP A 419 -5.93 -9.13 7.50
C ASP A 419 -7.13 -8.95 6.55
N LEU A 420 -6.94 -9.01 5.23
CA LEU A 420 -8.07 -9.01 4.29
C LEU A 420 -9.06 -10.17 4.53
N LYS A 421 -8.59 -11.29 5.09
CA LYS A 421 -9.46 -12.42 5.45
C LYS A 421 -10.48 -12.09 6.53
N VAL A 422 -10.25 -11.07 7.33
CA VAL A 422 -11.19 -10.60 8.36
C VAL A 422 -12.55 -10.22 7.76
N PHE A 423 -12.55 -9.75 6.51
CA PHE A 423 -13.74 -9.33 5.77
C PHE A 423 -14.34 -10.43 4.88
N VAL A 424 -13.85 -11.68 4.99
CA VAL A 424 -14.25 -12.77 4.09
C VAL A 424 -14.62 -14.03 4.88
N ASP A 425 -15.89 -14.18 5.16
CA ASP A 425 -16.56 -15.42 5.55
C ASP A 425 -17.86 -15.56 4.77
N GLU A 426 -18.59 -16.67 4.94
CA GLU A 426 -19.81 -16.94 4.18
C GLU A 426 -20.91 -15.90 4.41
N GLU A 427 -21.06 -15.43 5.66
CA GLU A 427 -22.08 -14.46 6.03
C GLU A 427 -21.78 -13.08 5.42
N GLN A 428 -20.53 -12.62 5.55
CA GLN A 428 -20.06 -11.33 5.01
C GLN A 428 -20.09 -11.32 3.48
N VAL A 429 -19.63 -12.39 2.82
CA VAL A 429 -19.67 -12.51 1.36
C VAL A 429 -21.10 -12.51 0.85
N SER A 430 -22.01 -13.26 1.50
CA SER A 430 -23.42 -13.31 1.11
C SER A 430 -24.12 -11.95 1.31
N ALA A 431 -23.82 -11.22 2.38
CA ALA A 431 -24.32 -9.86 2.60
C ALA A 431 -23.80 -8.88 1.54
N LEU A 432 -22.51 -8.98 1.18
CA LEU A 432 -21.90 -8.17 0.14
C LEU A 432 -22.52 -8.45 -1.24
N GLU A 433 -22.76 -9.72 -1.57
CA GLU A 433 -23.42 -10.14 -2.82
C GLU A 433 -24.84 -9.57 -2.96
N LYS A 434 -25.62 -9.54 -1.88
CA LYS A 434 -26.94 -8.90 -1.87
C LYS A 434 -26.85 -7.40 -2.21
N ARG A 435 -25.92 -6.68 -1.57
CA ARG A 435 -25.68 -5.25 -1.87
C ARG A 435 -25.22 -5.01 -3.30
N MET A 436 -24.31 -5.84 -3.79
CA MET A 436 -23.84 -5.73 -5.18
C MET A 436 -24.93 -6.09 -6.20
N ALA A 437 -25.87 -6.98 -5.87
CA ALA A 437 -26.97 -7.35 -6.76
C ALA A 437 -27.90 -6.15 -7.04
N GLU A 438 -28.06 -5.23 -6.09
CA GLU A 438 -28.87 -4.04 -6.23
C GLU A 438 -28.24 -3.00 -7.18
N ARG A 439 -26.91 -2.83 -7.12
CA ARG A 439 -26.16 -1.80 -7.86
C ARG A 439 -25.48 -2.35 -9.12
N GLY A 440 -25.27 -3.65 -9.20
CA GLY A 440 -24.52 -4.32 -10.27
C GLY A 440 -23.00 -4.34 -10.06
N TYR A 441 -22.48 -3.65 -9.04
CA TYR A 441 -21.05 -3.56 -8.76
C TYR A 441 -20.78 -3.31 -7.28
N LEU A 442 -19.55 -3.58 -6.84
CA LEU A 442 -19.02 -3.07 -5.59
C LEU A 442 -18.52 -1.64 -5.79
N ASP A 443 -18.97 -0.73 -4.93
CA ASP A 443 -18.57 0.68 -4.92
C ASP A 443 -17.06 0.82 -4.58
N SER A 444 -16.38 1.76 -5.22
CA SER A 444 -14.97 2.05 -5.00
C SER A 444 -14.67 2.44 -3.54
N ARG A 445 -15.63 3.08 -2.84
CA ARG A 445 -15.50 3.52 -1.45
C ARG A 445 -15.35 2.37 -0.49
N SER A 446 -16.09 1.27 -0.66
CA SER A 446 -16.01 0.10 0.21
C SER A 446 -14.59 -0.47 0.23
N MET A 447 -13.95 -0.61 -0.93
CA MET A 447 -12.55 -1.06 -1.01
C MET A 447 -11.56 -0.06 -0.42
N ALA A 448 -11.74 1.24 -0.68
CA ALA A 448 -10.89 2.27 -0.10
C ALA A 448 -10.98 2.29 1.43
N THR A 449 -12.17 2.10 2.01
CA THR A 449 -12.39 1.98 3.45
C THR A 449 -11.66 0.77 4.03
N VAL A 450 -11.79 -0.40 3.41
CA VAL A 450 -11.07 -1.62 3.85
C VAL A 450 -9.55 -1.39 3.83
N PHE A 451 -8.98 -0.85 2.75
CA PHE A 451 -7.54 -0.58 2.67
C PHE A 451 -7.06 0.44 3.71
N ASN A 452 -7.85 1.48 4.00
CA ASN A 452 -7.52 2.46 5.03
C ASN A 452 -7.55 1.82 6.44
N LEU A 453 -8.51 0.94 6.72
CA LEU A 453 -8.61 0.22 8.00
C LEU A 453 -7.44 -0.76 8.21
N LEU A 454 -6.96 -1.43 7.15
CA LEU A 454 -5.79 -2.33 7.26
C LEU A 454 -4.54 -1.60 7.80
N ARG A 455 -4.41 -0.31 7.54
CA ARG A 455 -3.29 0.55 7.96
C ARG A 455 -3.79 1.85 8.61
N SER A 456 -4.76 1.74 9.53
CA SER A 456 -5.44 2.91 10.12
C SER A 456 -4.48 3.92 10.77
N ASN A 457 -3.38 3.47 11.38
CA ASN A 457 -2.35 4.35 11.95
C ASN A 457 -1.48 5.09 10.91
N ASP A 458 -1.51 4.66 9.64
CA ASP A 458 -0.77 5.31 8.54
C ASP A 458 -1.70 6.04 7.57
N LEU A 459 -2.90 5.50 7.31
CA LEU A 459 -3.79 5.96 6.25
C LEU A 459 -5.07 6.63 6.74
N LEU A 460 -5.38 6.56 8.04
CA LEU A 460 -6.59 7.15 8.62
C LEU A 460 -6.25 8.21 9.67
N TRP A 461 -5.72 7.79 10.82
CA TRP A 461 -5.54 8.67 11.98
C TRP A 461 -4.60 9.85 11.74
N PRO A 462 -3.48 9.74 11.03
CA PRO A 462 -2.63 10.90 10.73
C PRO A 462 -3.37 11.99 9.94
N TYR A 463 -4.27 11.60 9.04
CA TYR A 463 -5.07 12.57 8.27
C TYR A 463 -6.20 13.17 9.10
N VAL A 464 -6.88 12.39 9.95
CA VAL A 464 -7.85 12.92 10.92
C VAL A 464 -7.19 13.98 11.80
N ILE A 465 -6.02 13.67 12.36
CA ILE A 465 -5.27 14.59 13.22
C ILE A 465 -4.82 15.84 12.45
N ASN A 466 -4.15 15.65 11.29
CA ASN A 466 -3.60 16.79 10.54
C ASN A 466 -4.69 17.66 9.93
N ASN A 467 -5.70 17.06 9.30
CA ASN A 467 -6.72 17.82 8.58
C ASN A 467 -7.73 18.44 9.55
N TYR A 468 -8.28 17.63 10.46
CA TYR A 468 -9.45 18.05 11.25
C TYR A 468 -9.09 18.60 12.61
N LEU A 469 -7.97 18.19 13.21
CA LEU A 469 -7.57 18.69 14.54
C LEU A 469 -6.48 19.77 14.46
N LYS A 470 -5.54 19.67 13.49
CA LYS A 470 -4.54 20.72 13.27
C LYS A 470 -4.98 21.76 12.22
N GLY A 471 -6.04 21.48 11.46
CA GLY A 471 -6.54 22.38 10.42
C GLY A 471 -5.53 22.61 9.29
N LYS A 472 -4.74 21.59 8.93
CA LYS A 472 -3.70 21.63 7.90
C LYS A 472 -4.13 20.85 6.67
N ALA A 473 -4.17 21.49 5.52
CA ALA A 473 -4.42 20.81 4.25
C ALA A 473 -3.30 19.79 3.95
N PRO A 474 -3.63 18.61 3.40
CA PRO A 474 -2.62 17.62 3.04
C PRO A 474 -1.74 18.13 1.89
N PHE A 475 -0.47 17.69 1.90
CA PHE A 475 0.43 17.96 0.79
C PHE A 475 0.02 17.21 -0.47
N PRO A 476 0.31 17.73 -1.68
CA PRO A 476 0.14 16.98 -2.91
C PRO A 476 1.11 15.79 -2.91
N PHE A 477 0.56 14.58 -2.98
CA PHE A 477 1.32 13.35 -3.02
C PHE A 477 0.73 12.39 -4.05
N ASP A 478 1.48 12.14 -5.12
CA ASP A 478 1.06 11.40 -6.30
C ASP A 478 0.54 9.99 -6.02
N LEU A 479 1.20 9.26 -5.11
CA LEU A 479 0.80 7.91 -4.75
C LEU A 479 -0.53 7.86 -3.99
N LEU A 480 -0.77 8.83 -3.10
CA LEU A 480 -2.05 8.94 -2.40
C LEU A 480 -3.17 9.44 -3.31
N TYR A 481 -2.84 10.29 -4.28
CA TYR A 481 -3.77 10.63 -5.34
C TYR A 481 -4.23 9.37 -6.11
N TRP A 482 -3.27 8.53 -6.54
CA TRP A 482 -3.57 7.27 -7.18
C TRP A 482 -4.39 6.33 -6.27
N ASN A 483 -4.03 6.22 -4.99
CA ASN A 483 -4.74 5.37 -4.02
C ASN A 483 -6.20 5.79 -3.84
N SER A 484 -6.48 7.09 -3.94
CA SER A 484 -7.85 7.65 -3.87
C SER A 484 -8.64 7.52 -5.19
N ASP A 485 -7.99 7.11 -6.29
CA ASP A 485 -8.59 6.92 -7.61
C ASP A 485 -8.94 5.43 -7.85
N ALA A 486 -9.66 4.85 -6.88
CA ALA A 486 -10.11 3.46 -6.92
C ALA A 486 -11.20 3.25 -7.99
N THR A 487 -11.42 2.02 -8.38
CA THR A 487 -12.43 1.61 -9.37
C THR A 487 -13.52 0.78 -8.70
N ARG A 488 -14.69 0.76 -9.34
CA ARG A 488 -15.76 -0.20 -9.03
C ARG A 488 -15.37 -1.59 -9.49
N MET A 489 -16.08 -2.61 -9.03
CA MET A 489 -15.86 -3.99 -9.44
C MET A 489 -17.19 -4.65 -9.80
N PRO A 490 -17.32 -5.29 -11.00
CA PRO A 490 -18.54 -5.98 -11.38
C PRO A 490 -18.95 -7.04 -10.35
N ALA A 491 -20.22 -7.08 -10.02
CA ALA A 491 -20.74 -7.99 -8.99
C ALA A 491 -20.32 -9.45 -9.22
N ALA A 492 -20.48 -9.96 -10.45
CA ALA A 492 -20.14 -11.33 -10.79
C ALA A 492 -18.63 -11.64 -10.66
N ASN A 493 -17.76 -10.72 -11.14
CA ASN A 493 -16.32 -10.91 -11.04
C ASN A 493 -15.84 -10.87 -9.58
N HIS A 494 -16.34 -9.91 -8.81
CA HIS A 494 -15.89 -9.74 -7.42
C HIS A 494 -16.37 -10.87 -6.52
N SER A 495 -17.63 -11.30 -6.66
CA SER A 495 -18.16 -12.49 -5.96
C SER A 495 -17.33 -13.74 -6.26
N PHE A 496 -17.03 -14.00 -7.55
CA PHE A 496 -16.17 -15.14 -7.93
C PHE A 496 -14.80 -15.06 -7.24
N TYR A 497 -14.17 -13.90 -7.25
CA TYR A 497 -12.84 -13.71 -6.64
C TYR A 497 -12.85 -13.97 -5.14
N LEU A 498 -13.82 -13.39 -4.41
CA LEU A 498 -13.93 -13.59 -2.97
C LEU A 498 -14.20 -15.07 -2.62
N ARG A 499 -15.17 -15.71 -3.28
CA ARG A 499 -15.53 -17.10 -2.99
C ARG A 499 -14.44 -18.08 -3.37
N ASN A 500 -13.92 -18.01 -4.59
CA ASN A 500 -13.00 -19.04 -5.08
C ASN A 500 -11.55 -18.83 -4.65
N CYS A 501 -11.12 -17.60 -4.36
CA CYS A 501 -9.76 -17.29 -3.93
C CYS A 501 -9.68 -17.19 -2.39
N TYR A 502 -10.39 -16.25 -1.77
CA TYR A 502 -10.26 -16.01 -0.33
C TYR A 502 -10.97 -17.04 0.54
N LEU A 503 -12.25 -17.35 0.24
CA LEU A 503 -13.08 -18.23 1.07
C LEU A 503 -12.67 -19.70 0.90
N ASP A 504 -12.73 -20.20 -0.32
CA ASP A 504 -12.52 -21.62 -0.63
C ASP A 504 -11.06 -21.96 -0.98
N ASN A 505 -10.28 -20.98 -1.41
CA ASN A 505 -8.89 -21.15 -1.89
C ASN A 505 -8.76 -22.24 -2.97
N LYS A 506 -9.71 -22.26 -3.93
CA LYS A 506 -9.83 -23.32 -4.96
C LYS A 506 -8.65 -23.35 -5.92
N LEU A 507 -8.02 -22.19 -6.18
CA LEU A 507 -6.86 -22.12 -7.08
C LEU A 507 -5.70 -22.98 -6.55
N ALA A 508 -5.32 -22.78 -5.30
CA ALA A 508 -4.25 -23.56 -4.66
C ALA A 508 -4.60 -25.03 -4.47
N LYS A 509 -5.89 -25.36 -4.33
CA LYS A 509 -6.40 -26.74 -4.19
C LYS A 509 -6.54 -27.47 -5.53
N GLY A 510 -6.33 -26.78 -6.68
CA GLY A 510 -6.56 -27.38 -8.01
C GLY A 510 -8.03 -27.71 -8.28
N GLN A 511 -8.96 -26.97 -7.66
CA GLN A 511 -10.42 -27.18 -7.77
C GLN A 511 -11.10 -26.06 -8.56
N MET A 512 -10.33 -25.12 -9.10
CA MET A 512 -10.88 -23.99 -9.86
C MET A 512 -11.12 -24.39 -11.32
N THR A 513 -12.20 -23.84 -11.89
CA THR A 513 -12.52 -23.97 -13.32
C THR A 513 -12.61 -22.59 -13.94
N ILE A 514 -12.17 -22.44 -15.20
CA ILE A 514 -12.34 -21.27 -16.04
C ILE A 514 -13.11 -21.66 -17.30
N GLY A 515 -14.30 -21.10 -17.45
CA GLY A 515 -15.32 -21.69 -18.30
C GLY A 515 -15.62 -23.11 -17.79
N ASN A 516 -15.61 -24.07 -18.68
CA ASN A 516 -15.77 -25.47 -18.29
C ASN A 516 -14.42 -26.23 -18.17
N THR A 517 -13.28 -25.52 -18.12
CA THR A 517 -11.95 -26.13 -18.11
C THR A 517 -11.39 -26.12 -16.68
N PRO A 518 -11.17 -27.30 -16.06
CA PRO A 518 -10.41 -27.40 -14.82
C PRO A 518 -8.99 -26.88 -15.03
N ILE A 519 -8.47 -26.12 -14.07
CA ILE A 519 -7.13 -25.54 -14.15
C ILE A 519 -6.26 -26.00 -12.97
N ASP A 520 -4.97 -26.19 -13.26
CA ASP A 520 -3.95 -26.53 -12.25
C ASP A 520 -2.69 -25.71 -12.50
N LEU A 521 -2.25 -24.99 -11.48
CA LEU A 521 -1.00 -24.21 -11.51
C LEU A 521 0.24 -25.08 -11.78
N LYS A 522 0.19 -26.37 -11.44
CA LYS A 522 1.28 -27.34 -11.73
C LYS A 522 1.49 -27.55 -13.22
N ALA A 523 0.47 -27.31 -14.05
CA ALA A 523 0.59 -27.37 -15.50
C ALA A 523 1.39 -26.17 -16.07
N VAL A 524 1.54 -25.09 -15.32
CA VAL A 524 2.31 -23.91 -15.72
C VAL A 524 3.80 -24.21 -15.57
N ARG A 525 4.50 -24.44 -16.68
CA ARG A 525 5.92 -24.86 -16.72
C ARG A 525 6.87 -23.79 -17.25
N ILE A 526 6.36 -22.61 -17.63
CA ILE A 526 7.19 -21.49 -18.07
C ILE A 526 8.01 -20.91 -16.89
N PRO A 527 9.14 -20.25 -17.15
CA PRO A 527 9.91 -19.54 -16.12
C PRO A 527 9.07 -18.43 -15.46
N ILE A 528 9.13 -18.35 -14.14
CA ILE A 528 8.41 -17.33 -13.36
C ILE A 528 9.39 -16.55 -12.47
N TYR A 529 9.29 -15.21 -12.51
CA TYR A 529 9.88 -14.32 -11.53
C TYR A 529 8.80 -13.91 -10.54
N ASN A 530 8.91 -14.35 -9.29
CA ASN A 530 7.89 -14.10 -8.26
C ASN A 530 8.46 -13.14 -7.20
N LEU A 531 7.98 -11.89 -7.21
CA LEU A 531 8.39 -10.81 -6.32
C LEU A 531 7.39 -10.68 -5.17
N ALA A 532 7.85 -10.88 -3.94
CA ALA A 532 7.17 -10.48 -2.73
C ALA A 532 7.73 -9.14 -2.21
N THR A 533 6.95 -8.43 -1.41
CA THR A 533 7.41 -7.24 -0.67
C THR A 533 7.33 -7.50 0.83
N ARG A 534 8.42 -7.17 1.56
CA ARG A 534 8.63 -7.64 2.94
C ARG A 534 7.55 -7.16 3.92
N GLU A 535 7.14 -5.90 3.77
CA GLU A 535 6.20 -5.22 4.66
C GLU A 535 4.77 -5.17 4.07
N ASP A 536 4.46 -6.11 3.19
CA ASP A 536 3.18 -6.17 2.50
C ASP A 536 2.06 -6.68 3.42
N HIS A 537 1.02 -5.88 3.59
CA HIS A 537 -0.18 -6.20 4.36
C HIS A 537 -1.37 -6.62 3.49
N ILE A 538 -1.27 -6.46 2.14
CA ILE A 538 -2.30 -6.81 1.16
C ILE A 538 -2.04 -8.21 0.60
N ALA A 539 -0.80 -8.43 0.12
CA ALA A 539 -0.31 -9.73 -0.35
C ALA A 539 0.92 -10.15 0.48
N PRO A 540 0.75 -10.61 1.72
CA PRO A 540 1.86 -10.87 2.63
C PRO A 540 2.97 -11.70 1.99
N ALA A 541 4.23 -11.34 2.22
CA ALA A 541 5.39 -12.03 1.64
C ALA A 541 5.34 -13.56 1.89
N LYS A 542 4.80 -13.96 3.04
CA LYS A 542 4.55 -15.36 3.40
C LYS A 542 3.59 -16.05 2.42
N SER A 543 2.49 -15.39 2.01
CA SER A 543 1.53 -15.93 1.04
C SER A 543 2.14 -16.04 -0.35
N VAL A 544 2.80 -14.96 -0.82
CA VAL A 544 3.47 -14.94 -2.13
C VAL A 544 4.55 -16.01 -2.22
N MET A 545 5.37 -16.15 -1.17
CA MET A 545 6.40 -17.17 -1.07
C MET A 545 5.81 -18.59 -1.13
N PHE A 546 4.78 -18.85 -0.32
CA PHE A 546 4.13 -20.16 -0.26
C PHE A 546 3.47 -20.53 -1.58
N GLY A 547 2.90 -19.54 -2.30
CA GLY A 547 2.32 -19.70 -3.62
C GLY A 547 3.32 -20.18 -4.68
N SER A 548 4.62 -19.87 -4.53
CA SER A 548 5.67 -20.27 -5.48
C SER A 548 5.76 -21.78 -5.72
N LYS A 549 5.37 -22.60 -4.74
CA LYS A 549 5.45 -24.07 -4.82
C LYS A 549 4.43 -24.70 -5.77
N PHE A 550 3.35 -23.99 -6.08
CA PHE A 550 2.27 -24.55 -6.90
C PHE A 550 2.60 -24.57 -8.39
N PHE A 551 3.53 -23.75 -8.85
CA PHE A 551 3.95 -23.73 -10.24
C PHE A 551 4.87 -24.90 -10.58
N GLY A 552 4.59 -25.57 -11.71
CA GLY A 552 5.38 -26.72 -12.20
C GLY A 552 6.70 -26.35 -12.84
N GLY A 553 6.92 -25.08 -13.20
CA GLY A 553 8.13 -24.56 -13.80
C GLY A 553 9.17 -24.07 -12.80
N ASP A 554 10.22 -23.46 -13.34
CA ASP A 554 11.24 -22.79 -12.53
C ASP A 554 10.73 -21.45 -12.00
N VAL A 555 10.90 -21.23 -10.70
CA VAL A 555 10.48 -20.00 -10.03
C VAL A 555 11.68 -19.33 -9.37
N ARG A 556 12.06 -18.14 -9.88
CA ARG A 556 12.96 -17.22 -9.19
C ARG A 556 12.15 -16.40 -8.19
N PHE A 557 12.34 -16.67 -6.91
CA PHE A 557 11.70 -15.93 -5.84
C PHE A 557 12.60 -14.79 -5.35
N VAL A 558 12.04 -13.60 -5.21
CA VAL A 558 12.73 -12.38 -4.76
C VAL A 558 11.86 -11.66 -3.75
N VAL A 559 12.46 -11.12 -2.69
CA VAL A 559 11.80 -10.27 -1.72
C VAL A 559 12.35 -8.85 -1.85
N ALA A 560 11.49 -7.87 -2.08
CA ALA A 560 11.85 -6.46 -2.04
C ALA A 560 11.57 -5.87 -0.65
N GLY A 561 12.36 -4.93 -0.21
CA GLY A 561 12.09 -4.13 0.98
C GLY A 561 10.87 -3.23 0.80
N SER A 562 10.29 -2.75 1.92
CA SER A 562 9.09 -1.91 1.96
C SER A 562 7.78 -2.67 1.66
N GLY A 563 6.66 -1.92 1.51
CA GLY A 563 5.30 -2.45 1.39
C GLY A 563 4.84 -2.66 -0.05
N HIS A 564 3.55 -3.01 -0.20
CA HIS A 564 2.89 -3.47 -1.42
C HIS A 564 3.16 -2.62 -2.67
N ILE A 565 3.24 -1.30 -2.52
CA ILE A 565 3.43 -0.37 -3.63
C ILE A 565 4.89 0.09 -3.68
N ALA A 566 5.43 0.63 -2.57
CA ALA A 566 6.77 1.19 -2.54
C ALA A 566 7.88 0.13 -2.72
N GLY A 567 7.62 -1.13 -2.38
CA GLY A 567 8.51 -2.25 -2.66
C GLY A 567 8.55 -2.62 -4.15
N VAL A 568 7.45 -2.43 -4.88
CA VAL A 568 7.35 -2.67 -6.32
C VAL A 568 7.86 -1.46 -7.11
N ILE A 569 7.37 -0.25 -6.78
CA ILE A 569 7.76 1.01 -7.45
C ILE A 569 8.99 1.59 -6.73
N ASN A 570 10.15 1.02 -7.02
CA ASN A 570 11.43 1.42 -6.45
C ASN A 570 12.45 1.72 -7.55
N PRO A 571 12.42 2.91 -8.17
CA PRO A 571 13.32 3.26 -9.26
C PRO A 571 14.81 3.16 -8.87
N PRO A 572 15.68 2.56 -9.71
CA PRO A 572 17.10 2.38 -9.41
C PRO A 572 17.83 3.70 -9.08
N GLN A 573 17.43 4.79 -9.70
CA GLN A 573 18.04 6.11 -9.51
C GLN A 573 17.87 6.66 -8.09
N LYS A 574 16.84 6.22 -7.36
CA LYS A 574 16.59 6.67 -5.98
C LYS A 574 17.48 5.95 -4.96
N ASN A 575 18.07 4.82 -5.33
CA ASN A 575 18.90 3.96 -4.47
C ASN A 575 18.32 3.76 -3.07
N LYS A 576 17.00 3.49 -2.99
CA LYS A 576 16.26 3.25 -1.75
C LYS A 576 16.05 1.76 -1.53
N TYR A 577 15.87 1.41 -0.28
CA TYR A 577 15.55 0.06 0.17
C TYR A 577 16.63 -0.96 -0.18
N GLN A 578 16.27 -2.22 -0.15
CA GLN A 578 17.07 -3.39 -0.47
C GLN A 578 16.18 -4.50 -1.01
N TYR A 579 16.78 -5.54 -1.56
CA TYR A 579 16.06 -6.74 -1.95
C TYR A 579 16.91 -7.99 -1.67
N TRP A 580 16.25 -9.13 -1.57
CA TRP A 580 16.88 -10.41 -1.28
C TRP A 580 16.62 -11.41 -2.41
N THR A 581 17.68 -12.14 -2.78
CA THR A 581 17.61 -13.27 -3.70
C THR A 581 18.09 -14.53 -2.99
N GLY A 582 17.40 -15.65 -3.23
CA GLY A 582 17.68 -16.88 -2.52
C GLY A 582 17.20 -18.14 -3.24
N PRO A 583 17.28 -19.30 -2.58
CA PRO A 583 16.84 -20.56 -3.16
C PRO A 583 15.33 -20.58 -3.40
N LYS A 584 14.86 -21.50 -4.26
CA LYS A 584 13.43 -21.73 -4.48
C LYS A 584 12.75 -22.03 -3.12
N PRO A 585 11.66 -21.33 -2.75
CA PRO A 585 10.97 -21.55 -1.49
C PRO A 585 10.40 -22.97 -1.38
N ARG A 586 10.49 -23.56 -0.19
CA ARG A 586 9.94 -24.90 0.10
C ARG A 586 8.87 -24.91 1.20
N SER A 587 8.79 -23.83 1.97
CA SER A 587 7.86 -23.67 3.09
C SER A 587 7.31 -22.23 3.13
N ALA A 588 6.47 -21.94 4.10
CA ALA A 588 5.95 -20.59 4.36
C ALA A 588 6.78 -19.81 5.40
N ASP A 589 8.00 -20.29 5.72
CA ASP A 589 8.90 -19.64 6.69
C ASP A 589 9.72 -18.56 5.99
N ILE A 590 9.20 -17.35 5.95
CA ILE A 590 9.85 -16.20 5.30
C ILE A 590 11.12 -15.77 6.06
N GLU A 591 11.12 -15.78 7.39
CA GLU A 591 12.28 -15.37 8.18
C GLU A 591 13.43 -16.37 8.02
N GLY A 592 13.15 -17.68 8.09
CA GLY A 592 14.13 -18.70 7.81
C GLY A 592 14.62 -18.72 6.35
N TRP A 593 13.84 -18.20 5.40
CA TRP A 593 14.30 -18.02 4.03
C TRP A 593 15.23 -16.81 3.92
N LEU A 594 14.88 -15.67 4.56
CA LEU A 594 15.69 -14.45 4.56
C LEU A 594 17.09 -14.67 5.17
N THR A 595 17.21 -15.52 6.19
CA THR A 595 18.54 -15.86 6.77
C THR A 595 19.49 -16.55 5.79
N LYS A 596 18.94 -17.20 4.74
CA LYS A 596 19.69 -17.92 3.70
C LYS A 596 19.82 -17.12 2.40
N ALA A 597 19.07 -16.05 2.28
CA ALA A 597 19.05 -15.20 1.11
C ALA A 597 20.22 -14.21 1.13
N LYS A 598 20.64 -13.79 -0.05
CA LYS A 598 21.63 -12.72 -0.20
C LYS A 598 20.89 -11.39 -0.32
N GLU A 599 21.25 -10.46 0.57
CA GLU A 599 20.77 -9.08 0.52
C GLU A 599 21.54 -8.27 -0.54
N HIS A 600 20.82 -7.41 -1.24
CA HIS A 600 21.34 -6.48 -2.23
C HIS A 600 20.78 -5.09 -1.93
N PRO A 601 21.59 -4.02 -1.95
CA PRO A 601 21.10 -2.67 -1.76
C PRO A 601 20.34 -2.16 -2.98
N GLY A 602 19.38 -1.26 -2.78
CA GLY A 602 18.68 -0.53 -3.83
C GLY A 602 17.55 -1.31 -4.47
N SER A 603 17.35 -1.07 -5.77
CA SER A 603 16.22 -1.56 -6.55
C SER A 603 16.43 -2.98 -7.10
N TRP A 604 15.38 -3.79 -7.08
CA TRP A 604 15.34 -5.11 -7.72
C TRP A 604 15.14 -5.04 -9.26
N TRP A 605 14.77 -3.89 -9.82
CA TRP A 605 14.50 -3.74 -11.28
C TRP A 605 15.66 -4.21 -12.17
N PRO A 606 16.94 -3.88 -11.88
CA PRO A 606 18.08 -4.39 -12.66
C PRO A 606 18.24 -5.91 -12.60
N ASP A 607 17.97 -6.55 -11.46
CA ASP A 607 17.99 -8.01 -11.33
C ASP A 607 16.89 -8.66 -12.20
N TRP A 608 15.69 -8.09 -12.19
CA TRP A 608 14.59 -8.53 -13.04
C TRP A 608 14.91 -8.35 -14.53
N LEU A 609 15.48 -7.21 -14.91
CA LEU A 609 15.88 -6.96 -16.31
C LEU A 609 16.89 -7.99 -16.79
N ALA A 610 17.91 -8.30 -16.00
CA ALA A 610 18.89 -9.32 -16.31
C ALA A 610 18.23 -10.70 -16.46
N TRP A 611 17.24 -11.03 -15.62
CA TRP A 611 16.49 -12.27 -15.70
C TRP A 611 15.62 -12.34 -16.97
N ILE A 612 14.82 -11.30 -17.28
CA ILE A 612 13.91 -11.32 -18.43
C ILE A 612 14.67 -11.31 -19.76
N THR A 613 15.77 -10.56 -19.87
CA THR A 613 16.64 -10.52 -21.04
C THR A 613 17.23 -11.91 -21.33
N LYS A 614 17.58 -12.66 -20.28
CA LYS A 614 18.09 -14.04 -20.42
C LYS A 614 17.05 -15.01 -21.01
N GLN A 615 15.74 -14.74 -20.81
CA GLN A 615 14.67 -15.56 -21.39
C GLN A 615 14.53 -15.34 -22.92
N SER A 616 14.92 -14.18 -23.46
CA SER A 616 14.88 -13.88 -24.89
C SER A 616 15.89 -12.79 -25.26
N PRO A 617 17.15 -13.12 -25.48
CA PRO A 617 18.21 -12.14 -25.76
C PRO A 617 18.17 -11.55 -27.18
N THR A 618 17.31 -12.07 -28.06
CA THR A 618 17.21 -11.63 -29.45
C THR A 618 16.69 -10.21 -29.56
N GLN A 619 17.32 -9.38 -30.39
CA GLN A 619 16.91 -8.00 -30.68
C GLN A 619 16.04 -7.93 -31.96
N ALA A 620 15.25 -6.89 -32.08
CA ALA A 620 14.45 -6.52 -33.23
C ALA A 620 14.42 -4.99 -33.36
N PRO A 621 14.14 -4.43 -34.56
CA PRO A 621 13.88 -3.00 -34.70
C PRO A 621 12.74 -2.54 -33.79
N ALA A 622 12.81 -1.30 -33.31
CA ALA A 622 11.77 -0.68 -32.52
C ALA A 622 10.42 -0.65 -33.25
N ARG A 623 9.34 -0.79 -32.50
CA ARG A 623 7.99 -0.93 -33.04
C ARG A 623 7.15 0.29 -32.66
N VAL A 624 6.77 1.06 -33.68
CA VAL A 624 5.98 2.27 -33.49
C VAL A 624 4.51 1.91 -33.26
N PRO A 625 3.85 2.43 -32.21
CA PRO A 625 2.44 2.18 -31.95
C PRO A 625 1.53 2.56 -33.12
N GLY A 626 0.62 1.65 -33.51
CA GLY A 626 -0.32 1.87 -34.60
C GLY A 626 0.28 1.74 -36.01
N ALA A 627 1.57 1.38 -36.17
CA ALA A 627 2.18 1.18 -37.47
C ALA A 627 1.85 -0.18 -38.13
N GLY A 628 1.41 -1.17 -37.35
CA GLY A 628 0.99 -2.49 -37.80
C GLY A 628 -0.43 -2.56 -38.33
N ALA A 629 -1.04 -3.75 -38.28
CA ALA A 629 -2.43 -3.95 -38.70
C ALA A 629 -3.43 -3.19 -37.83
N LEU A 630 -3.18 -3.14 -36.52
CA LEU A 630 -4.00 -2.36 -35.60
C LEU A 630 -3.58 -0.89 -35.61
N LYS A 631 -4.55 -0.01 -35.87
CA LYS A 631 -4.35 1.45 -35.91
C LYS A 631 -4.56 2.07 -34.53
N SER A 632 -3.96 3.24 -34.32
CA SER A 632 -4.19 4.04 -33.12
C SER A 632 -5.66 4.45 -33.03
N ILE A 633 -6.26 4.23 -31.87
CA ILE A 633 -7.62 4.68 -31.50
C ILE A 633 -7.54 6.08 -30.85
N GLU A 634 -6.68 6.24 -29.87
CA GLU A 634 -6.43 7.48 -29.16
C GLU A 634 -5.01 7.47 -28.54
N ASP A 635 -4.61 8.61 -27.97
CA ASP A 635 -3.32 8.72 -27.29
C ASP A 635 -3.35 8.08 -25.90
N ALA A 636 -2.22 7.50 -25.45
CA ALA A 636 -2.05 7.11 -24.04
C ALA A 636 -2.25 8.33 -23.12
N PRO A 637 -2.79 8.13 -21.93
CA PRO A 637 -3.11 6.86 -21.27
C PRO A 637 -4.50 6.29 -21.61
N GLY A 638 -5.21 6.87 -22.60
CA GLY A 638 -6.54 6.47 -23.02
C GLY A 638 -7.67 7.13 -22.21
N SER A 639 -8.90 6.82 -22.59
CA SER A 639 -10.11 7.39 -21.97
C SER A 639 -10.58 6.61 -20.74
N TYR A 640 -10.39 5.26 -20.71
CA TYR A 640 -10.90 4.43 -19.61
C TYR A 640 -10.28 4.81 -18.25
N VAL A 641 -8.99 5.06 -18.20
CA VAL A 641 -8.28 5.43 -16.98
C VAL A 641 -8.72 6.79 -16.41
N LYS A 642 -9.28 7.67 -17.25
CA LYS A 642 -9.70 9.03 -16.84
C LYS A 642 -11.07 9.06 -16.15
N VAL A 643 -11.86 7.99 -16.26
CA VAL A 643 -13.17 7.90 -15.60
C VAL A 643 -12.95 7.72 -14.09
N ARG A 644 -13.36 8.72 -13.31
CA ARG A 644 -13.30 8.71 -11.84
C ARG A 644 -14.69 8.47 -11.25
N ASP A 645 -14.71 7.99 -10.00
CA ASP A 645 -15.93 7.78 -9.21
C ASP A 645 -16.25 9.01 -8.37
#